data_cb63d8b617a629f79b171940ff9e7e8e
#
_entry.id   cb63d8b617a629f79b171940ff9e7e8e
#
_cell.length_a   1.000
_cell.length_b   1.000
_cell.length_c   1.000
_cell.angle_alpha   90.00
_cell.angle_beta   90.00
_cell.angle_gamma   90.00
#
_symmetry.space_group_name_H-M   'P 1'
#
loop_
_entity.id
_entity.type
_entity.pdbx_description
1 polymer ?
#
loop_
_entity_poly.entity_id
_entity_poly.type
_entity_poly.pdbx_seq_one_letter_code
_entity_poly.pdbx_strand_id
1 'polypeptide(L)'
;MYIHASCGGEGVCGKCKVEIEKGEVESSRLPKISEEEFERGIRLACQTRIRSDVEVRIPVESHLDRRVIARTRERVSGGRRVSHQELESLVLGWCFSPALRKHYLEVEPPTLKDNRSDLSRLLLALKRNFGFEGISVDSNLLKKLPFVLREAEWKVTATLVQTRMESQLGEYQLRGSRRTKLIDLEAGDTSKQHYSIVLDIGTTSVWGQLLDLNQRQTLAESSDYNPQIQYGDDVITRIVYSQKPGGLKKLQESVAETINGIIRELGAKAGVDISRVSHMTAAGNTIMTHLLLGLDPKYIRESPYTPVANYIPPIRAIELGLEVGEHVHLYTFPSVASYVGGDIVSGVLGSGIYQRKPLTLYIDIGTNGEIVIGNSEWMVTAACSAGPAFEGGGIKHGMRATTGALEDFRIDPVSYEPMLLTIGMVKPKGICGSGLINLVAEFLEAGVISPNGKFNAELPTRRIRSGPDGREYVLAYAGETATGSDLVITEVDIDNLMRAKAALYAGYVTLLQSVGLSVASLEQVVIAGAFGSFIDLERAITIGLLPELPLERFLFIGNGSLLGARLISFCNEMLDDGERVCRMMTNIELSENPSFMDNYMAASFLPHTNLAEFPGVAGRLAARKAIFTAESAEGAEKKLLG
;
A
#
# COMPACT_ATOMS: atom_id res chain seq x y z
N MET A 1 -20.46 8.32 -1.22
CA MET A 1 -19.84 8.85 0.00
C MET A 1 -19.63 7.66 0.93
N TYR A 2 -18.43 7.43 1.45
CA TYR A 2 -18.15 6.31 2.34
C TYR A 2 -18.13 6.78 3.79
N ILE A 3 -18.72 5.98 4.68
CA ILE A 3 -18.69 6.20 6.13
C ILE A 3 -17.62 5.27 6.69
N HIS A 4 -16.76 5.80 7.54
CA HIS A 4 -15.69 5.03 8.15
C HIS A 4 -16.25 4.00 9.15
N ALA A 5 -15.91 2.72 9.00
CA ALA A 5 -16.41 1.63 9.85
C ALA A 5 -15.30 0.61 10.18
N SER A 6 -14.29 1.06 10.94
CA SER A 6 -13.08 0.29 11.27
C SER A 6 -13.30 -1.11 11.87
N CYS A 7 -14.43 -1.32 12.55
CA CYS A 7 -14.73 -2.60 13.20
C CYS A 7 -15.58 -3.54 12.33
N GLY A 8 -15.65 -3.32 11.02
CA GLY A 8 -16.45 -4.18 10.15
C GLY A 8 -17.95 -4.25 10.48
N GLY A 9 -18.48 -3.22 11.15
CA GLY A 9 -19.90 -3.14 11.52
C GLY A 9 -20.25 -3.66 12.91
N GLU A 10 -19.28 -4.01 13.75
CA GLU A 10 -19.52 -4.57 15.10
C GLU A 10 -19.95 -3.50 16.16
N GLY A 11 -19.98 -2.22 15.80
CA GLY A 11 -20.43 -1.13 16.70
C GLY A 11 -19.44 -0.72 17.78
N VAL A 12 -18.22 -1.26 17.78
CA VAL A 12 -17.24 -1.08 18.86
C VAL A 12 -16.26 0.06 18.66
N CYS A 13 -16.01 0.51 17.42
CA CYS A 13 -15.02 1.56 17.14
C CYS A 13 -15.58 2.99 17.28
N GLY A 14 -16.88 3.21 17.09
CA GLY A 14 -17.51 4.52 17.17
C GLY A 14 -17.26 5.45 15.98
N LYS A 15 -16.56 5.02 14.93
CA LYS A 15 -16.14 5.88 13.82
C LYS A 15 -17.20 6.13 12.74
N CYS A 16 -18.28 5.37 12.74
CA CYS A 16 -19.37 5.51 11.77
C CYS A 16 -20.54 6.35 12.32
N LYS A 17 -20.24 7.39 13.11
CA LYS A 17 -21.27 8.29 13.62
C LYS A 17 -21.96 9.03 12.47
N VAL A 18 -23.28 9.10 12.53
CA VAL A 18 -24.14 9.89 11.66
C VAL A 18 -25.17 10.63 12.51
N GLU A 19 -25.56 11.82 12.11
CA GLU A 19 -26.63 12.58 12.74
C GLU A 19 -27.89 12.44 11.89
N ILE A 20 -28.98 11.97 12.49
CA ILE A 20 -30.27 11.80 11.82
C ILE A 20 -30.97 13.16 11.85
N GLU A 21 -31.09 13.82 10.70
CA GLU A 21 -31.76 15.10 10.56
C GLU A 21 -33.27 14.94 10.32
N LYS A 22 -33.68 13.91 9.58
CA LYS A 22 -35.08 13.58 9.32
C LYS A 22 -35.27 12.08 9.10
N GLY A 23 -36.48 11.59 9.40
CA GLY A 23 -36.89 10.21 9.19
C GLY A 23 -36.79 9.34 10.44
N GLU A 24 -37.27 8.10 10.32
CA GLU A 24 -37.32 7.15 11.42
C GLU A 24 -36.25 6.09 11.28
N VAL A 25 -35.54 5.85 12.37
CA VAL A 25 -34.50 4.82 12.48
C VAL A 25 -34.69 4.00 13.75
N GLU A 26 -34.29 2.73 13.68
CA GLU A 26 -34.23 1.87 14.84
C GLU A 26 -32.77 1.63 15.23
N SER A 27 -32.40 2.08 16.41
CA SER A 27 -31.08 1.85 16.97
C SER A 27 -31.10 1.95 18.49
N SER A 28 -30.25 1.19 19.17
CA SER A 28 -29.99 1.32 20.60
C SER A 28 -28.76 2.20 20.85
N ARG A 29 -28.71 2.82 22.03
CA ARG A 29 -27.51 3.52 22.47
C ARG A 29 -26.37 2.51 22.73
N LEU A 30 -25.23 2.76 22.14
CA LEU A 30 -24.03 1.94 22.31
C LEU A 30 -22.97 2.68 23.14
N PRO A 31 -22.00 2.00 23.77
CA PRO A 31 -21.03 2.62 24.67
C PRO A 31 -20.18 3.76 24.05
N LYS A 32 -20.08 3.80 22.72
CA LYS A 32 -19.31 4.84 21.98
C LYS A 32 -20.15 6.07 21.61
N ILE A 33 -21.40 6.13 22.04
CA ILE A 33 -22.31 7.30 21.90
C ILE A 33 -22.71 7.75 23.31
N SER A 34 -22.42 9.01 23.62
CA SER A 34 -22.86 9.60 24.88
C SER A 34 -24.39 9.79 24.91
N GLU A 35 -24.98 10.01 26.07
CA GLU A 35 -26.42 10.26 26.20
C GLU A 35 -26.82 11.52 25.45
N GLU A 36 -26.05 12.60 25.60
CA GLU A 36 -26.25 13.86 24.90
C GLU A 36 -26.16 13.71 23.36
N GLU A 37 -25.19 12.92 22.87
CA GLU A 37 -25.07 12.62 21.44
C GLU A 37 -26.28 11.83 20.93
N PHE A 38 -26.75 10.86 21.71
CA PHE A 38 -27.91 10.06 21.34
C PHE A 38 -29.20 10.88 21.28
N GLU A 39 -29.39 11.80 22.24
CA GLU A 39 -30.52 12.74 22.27
C GLU A 39 -30.48 13.73 21.09
N ARG A 40 -29.28 14.13 20.65
CA ARG A 40 -29.07 14.97 19.47
C ARG A 40 -29.27 14.23 18.13
N GLY A 41 -29.66 12.99 18.15
CA GLY A 41 -29.89 12.21 16.93
C GLY A 41 -28.64 11.51 16.37
N ILE A 42 -27.52 11.51 17.08
CA ILE A 42 -26.29 10.82 16.63
C ILE A 42 -26.46 9.31 16.82
N ARG A 43 -26.13 8.55 15.77
CA ARG A 43 -26.23 7.10 15.72
C ARG A 43 -24.97 6.50 15.12
N LEU A 44 -24.69 5.22 15.42
CA LEU A 44 -23.68 4.45 14.66
C LEU A 44 -24.35 3.88 13.43
N ALA A 45 -23.97 4.34 12.24
CA ALA A 45 -24.58 3.90 10.97
C ALA A 45 -24.57 2.38 10.81
N CYS A 46 -23.50 1.70 11.24
CA CYS A 46 -23.39 0.24 11.14
C CYS A 46 -24.37 -0.53 12.02
N GLN A 47 -24.95 0.09 13.04
CA GLN A 47 -25.89 -0.51 14.02
C GLN A 47 -27.28 0.15 13.97
N THR A 48 -27.56 0.90 12.90
CA THR A 48 -28.82 1.64 12.73
C THR A 48 -29.61 1.06 11.56
N ARG A 49 -30.87 0.72 11.80
CA ARG A 49 -31.80 0.27 10.75
C ARG A 49 -32.69 1.43 10.31
N ILE A 50 -32.77 1.66 9.03
CA ILE A 50 -33.64 2.67 8.42
C ILE A 50 -35.08 2.11 8.39
N ARG A 51 -36.07 2.89 8.84
CA ARG A 51 -37.49 2.55 8.88
C ARG A 51 -38.35 3.39 7.93
N SER A 52 -37.85 4.58 7.53
CA SER A 52 -38.47 5.47 6.53
C SER A 52 -37.40 6.11 5.67
N ASP A 53 -37.77 6.99 4.72
CA ASP A 53 -36.80 7.86 4.09
C ASP A 53 -36.11 8.73 5.13
N VAL A 54 -34.78 8.78 5.10
CA VAL A 54 -33.96 9.49 6.09
C VAL A 54 -33.04 10.52 5.43
N GLU A 55 -32.93 11.68 6.06
CA GLU A 55 -31.85 12.64 5.82
C GLU A 55 -30.82 12.48 6.94
N VAL A 56 -29.58 12.21 6.57
CA VAL A 56 -28.48 12.04 7.51
C VAL A 56 -27.36 13.01 7.22
N ARG A 57 -26.86 13.64 8.25
CA ARG A 57 -25.62 14.42 8.22
C ARG A 57 -24.47 13.53 8.65
N ILE A 58 -23.44 13.46 7.83
CA ILE A 58 -22.21 12.72 8.16
C ILE A 58 -21.24 13.71 8.78
N PRO A 59 -20.88 13.57 10.09
CA PRO A 59 -19.86 14.38 10.71
C PRO A 59 -18.51 14.26 9.98
N VAL A 60 -17.70 15.33 10.05
CA VAL A 60 -16.41 15.39 9.32
C VAL A 60 -15.46 14.26 9.73
N GLU A 61 -15.50 13.86 10.99
CA GLU A 61 -14.72 12.73 11.55
C GLU A 61 -15.15 11.36 11.04
N SER A 62 -16.39 11.23 10.57
CA SER A 62 -16.93 9.98 9.98
C SER A 62 -16.82 9.96 8.46
N HIS A 63 -16.32 11.04 7.85
CA HIS A 63 -16.26 11.23 6.42
C HIS A 63 -14.95 10.69 5.84
N LEU A 64 -15.02 9.75 4.93
CA LEU A 64 -13.86 9.34 4.12
C LEU A 64 -13.76 10.25 2.89
N ASP A 65 -12.75 11.13 2.86
CA ASP A 65 -12.44 11.94 1.68
C ASP A 65 -11.91 11.00 0.57
N ARG A 66 -12.54 11.01 -0.60
CA ARG A 66 -12.18 10.17 -1.76
C ARG A 66 -10.83 10.56 -2.39
N ARG A 67 -10.25 11.68 -2.03
CA ARG A 67 -8.96 12.10 -2.56
C ARG A 67 -7.84 11.33 -1.86
N VAL A 68 -7.32 10.33 -2.54
CA VAL A 68 -6.14 9.58 -2.10
C VAL A 68 -4.91 10.46 -2.32
N ILE A 69 -4.51 11.19 -1.30
CA ILE A 69 -3.29 12.02 -1.23
C ILE A 69 -3.31 13.27 -2.14
N ALA A 70 -3.69 14.39 -1.57
CA ALA A 70 -3.64 15.71 -2.23
C ALA A 70 -2.29 16.43 -2.04
N ARG A 71 -1.16 15.71 -1.92
CA ARG A 71 0.15 16.35 -1.71
C ARG A 71 0.80 16.75 -3.03
N THR A 72 1.00 18.03 -3.23
CA THR A 72 1.75 18.62 -4.35
C THR A 72 3.23 18.88 -4.04
N ARG A 73 3.67 18.75 -2.79
CA ARG A 73 5.06 18.94 -2.38
C ARG A 73 5.54 17.80 -1.51
N GLU A 74 6.50 17.09 -2.04
CA GLU A 74 7.24 16.06 -1.36
C GLU A 74 8.31 16.73 -0.47
N ARG A 75 8.17 16.59 0.84
CA ARG A 75 9.21 16.99 1.81
C ARG A 75 9.87 15.73 2.34
N VAL A 76 11.12 15.50 1.96
CA VAL A 76 11.98 14.55 2.65
C VAL A 76 13.15 15.34 3.19
N SER A 77 13.31 15.36 4.48
CA SER A 77 14.52 15.78 5.13
C SER A 77 15.44 14.57 5.24
N GLY A 78 16.51 14.58 4.46
CA GLY A 78 17.50 13.50 4.44
C GLY A 78 17.16 12.30 3.53
N GLY A 79 18.17 11.51 3.18
CA GLY A 79 18.03 10.35 2.29
C GLY A 79 18.02 10.69 0.81
N ARG A 80 18.18 9.64 -0.03
CA ARG A 80 18.13 9.74 -1.50
C ARG A 80 16.77 9.31 -2.01
N ARG A 81 16.11 10.18 -2.76
CA ARG A 81 14.95 9.78 -3.59
C ARG A 81 15.42 9.33 -4.95
N VAL A 82 14.77 8.33 -5.46
CA VAL A 82 14.95 7.87 -6.83
C VAL A 82 13.88 8.52 -7.69
N SER A 83 14.26 9.26 -8.70
CA SER A 83 13.33 9.81 -9.68
C SER A 83 12.70 8.68 -10.51
N HIS A 84 11.52 8.93 -11.10
CA HIS A 84 10.86 7.93 -11.96
C HIS A 84 11.75 7.39 -13.08
N GLN A 85 12.66 8.21 -13.62
CA GLN A 85 13.61 7.80 -14.66
C GLN A 85 14.74 6.93 -14.09
N GLU A 86 15.17 7.19 -12.86
CA GLU A 86 16.22 6.41 -12.18
C GLU A 86 15.66 5.08 -11.61
N LEU A 87 14.35 5.00 -11.29
CA LEU A 87 13.75 3.78 -10.73
C LEU A 87 14.00 2.54 -11.60
N GLU A 88 13.93 2.71 -12.92
CA GLU A 88 14.20 1.62 -13.85
C GLU A 88 15.68 1.22 -13.89
N SER A 89 16.58 2.15 -13.54
CA SER A 89 18.02 1.88 -13.43
C SER A 89 18.41 1.12 -12.16
N LEU A 90 17.49 0.97 -11.21
CA LEU A 90 17.74 0.17 -10.01
C LEU A 90 17.90 -1.31 -10.35
N VAL A 91 17.18 -1.80 -11.36
CA VAL A 91 17.28 -3.20 -11.83
C VAL A 91 18.33 -3.29 -12.92
N LEU A 92 19.36 -4.09 -12.67
CA LEU A 92 20.48 -4.26 -13.60
C LEU A 92 20.08 -5.15 -14.77
N GLY A 93 20.51 -4.76 -15.98
CA GLY A 93 20.39 -5.59 -17.17
C GLY A 93 18.98 -5.77 -17.71
N TRP A 94 17.95 -5.08 -17.18
CA TRP A 94 16.65 -5.15 -17.78
C TRP A 94 16.59 -4.46 -19.15
N CYS A 95 15.79 -4.99 -20.04
CA CYS A 95 15.61 -4.46 -21.38
C CYS A 95 14.12 -4.30 -21.70
N PHE A 96 13.79 -3.39 -22.59
CA PHE A 96 12.44 -3.23 -23.08
C PHE A 96 12.08 -4.37 -24.04
N SER A 97 11.36 -5.36 -23.54
CA SER A 97 10.96 -6.56 -24.26
C SER A 97 9.61 -7.08 -23.73
N PRO A 98 8.50 -6.41 -24.03
CA PRO A 98 7.18 -6.85 -23.56
C PRO A 98 6.88 -8.29 -23.97
N ALA A 99 6.24 -9.06 -23.07
CA ALA A 99 5.84 -10.44 -23.33
C ALA A 99 4.81 -10.56 -24.45
N LEU A 100 3.99 -9.51 -24.61
CA LEU A 100 2.99 -9.41 -25.64
C LEU A 100 3.48 -8.47 -26.73
N ARG A 101 3.18 -8.82 -28.00
CA ARG A 101 3.51 -8.00 -29.16
C ARG A 101 2.37 -8.02 -30.16
N LYS A 102 2.08 -6.87 -30.75
CA LYS A 102 1.13 -6.69 -31.85
C LYS A 102 1.86 -6.68 -33.17
N HIS A 103 1.36 -7.48 -34.12
CA HIS A 103 1.93 -7.62 -35.46
C HIS A 103 0.84 -7.37 -36.49
N TYR A 104 0.97 -6.27 -37.24
CA TYR A 104 0.11 -6.02 -38.41
C TYR A 104 0.55 -6.90 -39.56
N LEU A 105 -0.42 -7.49 -40.26
CA LEU A 105 -0.19 -8.35 -41.41
C LEU A 105 -1.35 -8.28 -42.40
N GLU A 106 -1.01 -8.47 -43.68
CA GLU A 106 -1.97 -8.69 -44.76
C GLU A 106 -2.02 -10.18 -45.06
N VAL A 107 -3.20 -10.76 -44.94
CA VAL A 107 -3.43 -12.19 -45.16
C VAL A 107 -3.98 -12.37 -46.55
N GLU A 108 -3.40 -13.28 -47.34
CA GLU A 108 -3.88 -13.59 -48.71
C GLU A 108 -5.33 -14.14 -48.64
N PRO A 109 -6.30 -13.53 -49.36
CA PRO A 109 -7.68 -14.02 -49.37
C PRO A 109 -7.80 -15.40 -50.07
N PRO A 110 -8.83 -16.19 -49.73
CA PRO A 110 -9.05 -17.47 -50.40
C PRO A 110 -9.45 -17.31 -51.87
N THR A 111 -9.05 -18.26 -52.70
CA THR A 111 -9.43 -18.36 -54.09
C THR A 111 -9.89 -19.76 -54.40
N LEU A 112 -10.54 -19.96 -55.56
CA LEU A 112 -10.92 -21.32 -56.00
C LEU A 112 -9.73 -22.25 -56.17
N LYS A 113 -8.51 -21.72 -56.38
CA LYS A 113 -7.26 -22.52 -56.51
C LYS A 113 -6.53 -22.69 -55.20
N ASP A 114 -6.89 -21.87 -54.18
CA ASP A 114 -6.31 -21.96 -52.86
C ASP A 114 -7.43 -21.77 -51.80
N ASN A 115 -7.95 -22.90 -51.33
CA ASN A 115 -9.05 -23.02 -50.38
C ASN A 115 -8.60 -23.42 -48.96
N ARG A 116 -7.35 -23.14 -48.59
CA ARG A 116 -6.86 -23.32 -47.22
C ARG A 116 -7.75 -22.63 -46.21
N SER A 117 -7.83 -23.18 -45.02
CA SER A 117 -8.63 -22.58 -43.93
C SER A 117 -8.11 -21.20 -43.51
N ASP A 118 -8.99 -20.36 -42.97
CA ASP A 118 -8.67 -19.03 -42.45
C ASP A 118 -7.50 -19.09 -41.45
N LEU A 119 -7.52 -20.03 -40.50
CA LEU A 119 -6.45 -20.22 -39.55
C LEU A 119 -5.12 -20.57 -40.25
N SER A 120 -5.11 -21.51 -41.21
CA SER A 120 -3.89 -21.88 -41.92
C SER A 120 -3.29 -20.70 -42.69
N ARG A 121 -4.12 -19.82 -43.25
CA ARG A 121 -3.69 -18.59 -43.93
C ARG A 121 -3.04 -17.62 -42.97
N LEU A 122 -3.69 -17.36 -41.82
CA LEU A 122 -3.17 -16.48 -40.79
C LEU A 122 -1.83 -16.98 -40.24
N LEU A 123 -1.76 -18.28 -39.88
CA LEU A 123 -0.51 -18.88 -39.40
C LEU A 123 0.62 -18.86 -40.41
N LEU A 124 0.29 -19.07 -41.71
CA LEU A 124 1.27 -18.98 -42.79
C LEU A 124 1.77 -17.52 -42.97
N ALA A 125 0.88 -16.53 -42.87
CA ALA A 125 1.27 -15.13 -42.94
C ALA A 125 2.17 -14.73 -41.75
N LEU A 126 1.86 -15.19 -40.53
CA LEU A 126 2.69 -14.98 -39.34
C LEU A 126 4.06 -15.65 -39.48
N LYS A 127 4.12 -16.89 -40.07
CA LYS A 127 5.38 -17.55 -40.34
C LYS A 127 6.22 -16.81 -41.37
N ARG A 128 5.62 -16.43 -42.51
CA ARG A 128 6.33 -15.74 -43.60
C ARG A 128 6.86 -14.38 -43.21
N ASN A 129 6.06 -13.57 -42.51
CA ASN A 129 6.40 -12.19 -42.20
C ASN A 129 7.27 -12.03 -40.94
N PHE A 130 7.10 -12.92 -39.95
CA PHE A 130 7.74 -12.78 -38.64
C PHE A 130 8.47 -14.03 -38.14
N GLY A 131 8.44 -15.15 -38.90
CA GLY A 131 9.14 -16.36 -38.52
C GLY A 131 8.51 -17.18 -37.39
N PHE A 132 7.28 -16.86 -36.98
CA PHE A 132 6.61 -17.60 -35.91
C PHE A 132 6.14 -18.98 -36.37
N GLU A 133 6.48 -20.00 -35.58
CA GLU A 133 6.06 -21.39 -35.79
C GLU A 133 5.43 -21.97 -34.51
N GLY A 134 4.62 -23.00 -34.64
CA GLY A 134 4.03 -23.70 -33.50
C GLY A 134 3.09 -22.85 -32.66
N ILE A 135 2.40 -21.89 -33.28
CA ILE A 135 1.48 -20.98 -32.60
C ILE A 135 0.25 -21.74 -32.11
N SER A 136 -0.02 -21.67 -30.81
CA SER A 136 -1.29 -22.13 -30.22
C SER A 136 -2.35 -21.06 -30.34
N VAL A 137 -3.61 -21.45 -30.50
CA VAL A 137 -4.75 -20.54 -30.68
C VAL A 137 -5.88 -20.91 -29.74
N ASP A 138 -6.50 -19.94 -29.10
CA ASP A 138 -7.65 -20.14 -28.22
C ASP A 138 -8.93 -20.45 -29.04
N SER A 139 -9.80 -21.30 -28.52
CA SER A 139 -11.07 -21.63 -29.16
C SER A 139 -12.00 -20.41 -29.36
N ASN A 140 -11.96 -19.45 -28.46
CA ASN A 140 -12.75 -18.22 -28.58
C ASN A 140 -12.28 -17.35 -29.75
N LEU A 141 -10.97 -17.31 -30.00
CA LEU A 141 -10.44 -16.60 -31.15
C LEU A 141 -10.84 -17.27 -32.47
N LEU A 142 -10.91 -18.62 -32.51
CA LEU A 142 -11.39 -19.33 -33.70
C LEU A 142 -12.82 -18.95 -34.09
N LYS A 143 -13.68 -18.63 -33.11
CA LYS A 143 -15.05 -18.17 -33.37
C LYS A 143 -15.09 -16.78 -34.01
N LYS A 144 -14.16 -15.90 -33.67
CA LYS A 144 -14.05 -14.54 -34.21
C LYS A 144 -13.33 -14.49 -35.56
N LEU A 145 -12.41 -15.40 -35.79
CA LEU A 145 -11.47 -15.41 -36.93
C LEU A 145 -12.12 -15.15 -38.29
N PRO A 146 -13.18 -15.90 -38.72
CA PRO A 146 -13.74 -15.73 -40.07
C PRO A 146 -14.40 -14.36 -40.25
N PHE A 147 -14.93 -13.77 -39.19
CA PHE A 147 -15.59 -12.45 -39.24
C PHE A 147 -14.54 -11.35 -39.33
N VAL A 148 -13.56 -11.33 -38.42
CA VAL A 148 -12.50 -10.31 -38.37
C VAL A 148 -11.72 -10.24 -39.68
N LEU A 149 -11.34 -11.41 -40.28
CA LEU A 149 -10.59 -11.44 -41.53
C LEU A 149 -11.39 -10.82 -42.69
N ARG A 150 -12.68 -11.08 -42.76
CA ARG A 150 -13.51 -10.60 -43.88
C ARG A 150 -13.90 -9.13 -43.70
N GLU A 151 -14.30 -8.72 -42.49
CA GLU A 151 -14.63 -7.31 -42.18
C GLU A 151 -13.41 -6.40 -42.36
N ALA A 152 -12.21 -6.90 -42.06
CA ALA A 152 -10.96 -6.18 -42.23
C ALA A 152 -10.36 -6.29 -43.63
N GLU A 153 -11.06 -6.86 -44.60
CA GLU A 153 -10.51 -7.10 -45.94
C GLU A 153 -9.12 -7.77 -45.90
N TRP A 154 -8.95 -8.76 -44.97
CA TRP A 154 -7.72 -9.53 -44.75
C TRP A 154 -6.52 -8.73 -44.22
N LYS A 155 -6.74 -7.48 -43.73
CA LYS A 155 -5.76 -6.59 -43.11
C LYS A 155 -5.99 -6.61 -41.61
N VAL A 156 -5.13 -7.26 -40.85
CA VAL A 156 -5.38 -7.51 -39.42
C VAL A 156 -4.14 -7.29 -38.59
N THR A 157 -4.36 -7.04 -37.30
CA THR A 157 -3.29 -7.00 -36.28
C THR A 157 -3.45 -8.21 -35.36
N ALA A 158 -2.43 -9.06 -35.30
CA ALA A 158 -2.38 -10.23 -34.42
C ALA A 158 -1.62 -9.90 -33.14
N THR A 159 -2.22 -10.17 -31.99
CA THR A 159 -1.56 -10.05 -30.68
C THR A 159 -1.02 -11.42 -30.25
N LEU A 160 0.29 -11.51 -30.13
CA LEU A 160 0.99 -12.73 -29.76
C LEU A 160 1.60 -12.57 -28.36
N VAL A 161 1.50 -13.60 -27.53
CA VAL A 161 2.23 -13.72 -26.28
C VAL A 161 3.27 -14.84 -26.39
N GLN A 162 4.48 -14.57 -25.93
CA GLN A 162 5.52 -15.56 -25.78
C GLN A 162 5.61 -15.97 -24.32
N THR A 163 5.04 -17.12 -23.98
CA THR A 163 5.10 -17.69 -22.64
C THR A 163 6.14 -18.80 -22.59
N ARG A 164 6.84 -18.94 -21.47
CA ARG A 164 7.56 -20.17 -21.14
C ARG A 164 6.53 -21.24 -20.76
N MET A 165 6.85 -22.51 -21.03
CA MET A 165 6.03 -23.61 -20.51
C MET A 165 6.06 -23.54 -18.98
N GLU A 166 4.92 -23.26 -18.38
CA GLU A 166 4.70 -23.40 -16.96
C GLU A 166 4.83 -24.88 -16.59
N SER A 167 5.76 -25.21 -15.71
CA SER A 167 5.62 -26.45 -14.95
C SER A 167 4.56 -26.18 -13.89
N GLN A 168 3.35 -26.68 -14.07
CA GLN A 168 2.26 -26.60 -13.09
C GLN A 168 2.59 -27.35 -11.77
N LEU A 169 3.75 -27.95 -11.66
CA LEU A 169 4.23 -28.70 -10.50
C LEU A 169 5.60 -28.14 -10.12
N GLY A 170 5.64 -27.37 -9.05
CA GLY A 170 6.70 -26.52 -8.53
C GLY A 170 8.11 -27.09 -8.33
N GLU A 171 8.50 -28.22 -8.89
CA GLU A 171 9.81 -28.83 -8.65
C GLU A 171 10.62 -29.24 -9.90
N TYR A 172 10.06 -29.14 -11.10
CA TYR A 172 10.80 -29.51 -12.31
C TYR A 172 10.97 -28.33 -13.26
N GLN A 173 12.17 -27.77 -13.25
CA GLN A 173 12.65 -26.83 -14.27
C GLN A 173 12.73 -27.58 -15.62
N LEU A 174 11.65 -27.62 -16.36
CA LEU A 174 11.76 -27.81 -17.78
C LEU A 174 12.17 -26.46 -18.38
N ARG A 175 13.48 -26.28 -18.62
CA ARG A 175 13.99 -25.28 -19.57
C ARG A 175 13.44 -25.64 -20.96
N GLY A 176 12.14 -25.37 -21.15
CA GLY A 176 11.41 -25.67 -22.36
C GLY A 176 11.35 -24.49 -23.31
N SER A 177 11.22 -24.76 -24.57
CA SER A 177 11.02 -23.81 -25.65
C SER A 177 9.89 -22.82 -25.33
N ARG A 178 10.11 -21.55 -25.61
CA ARG A 178 9.05 -20.53 -25.54
C ARG A 178 7.91 -20.95 -26.47
N ARG A 179 6.68 -21.04 -25.95
CA ARG A 179 5.49 -21.24 -26.77
C ARG A 179 4.90 -19.90 -27.15
N THR A 180 4.57 -19.74 -28.42
CA THR A 180 3.86 -18.57 -28.90
C THR A 180 2.37 -18.89 -28.93
N LYS A 181 1.55 -18.03 -28.34
CA LYS A 181 0.09 -18.13 -28.37
C LYS A 181 -0.50 -16.87 -29.02
N LEU A 182 -1.40 -17.08 -29.96
CA LEU A 182 -2.22 -16.01 -30.53
C LEU A 182 -3.41 -15.78 -29.57
N ILE A 183 -3.48 -14.60 -28.98
CA ILE A 183 -4.47 -14.25 -27.95
C ILE A 183 -5.57 -13.35 -28.47
N ASP A 184 -5.27 -12.49 -29.48
CA ASP A 184 -6.26 -11.62 -30.08
C ASP A 184 -5.97 -11.34 -31.56
N LEU A 185 -7.02 -10.95 -32.28
CA LEU A 185 -6.98 -10.55 -33.69
C LEU A 185 -7.91 -9.35 -33.88
N GLU A 186 -7.34 -8.25 -34.34
CA GLU A 186 -8.02 -6.97 -34.52
C GLU A 186 -8.06 -6.58 -36.00
N ALA A 187 -9.14 -5.88 -36.41
CA ALA A 187 -9.27 -5.37 -37.76
C ALA A 187 -8.31 -4.20 -38.00
N GLY A 188 -7.66 -4.14 -39.15
CA GLY A 188 -6.75 -3.08 -39.57
C GLY A 188 -5.42 -3.06 -38.81
N ASP A 189 -4.70 -1.94 -38.95
CA ASP A 189 -3.42 -1.72 -38.25
C ASP A 189 -3.64 -1.03 -36.90
N THR A 190 -3.63 -1.83 -35.83
CA THR A 190 -3.69 -1.39 -34.43
C THR A 190 -2.35 -1.61 -33.72
N SER A 191 -1.28 -1.90 -34.44
CA SER A 191 0.04 -2.21 -33.86
C SER A 191 0.60 -1.09 -32.98
N LYS A 192 0.21 0.17 -33.25
CA LYS A 192 0.59 1.34 -32.43
C LYS A 192 -0.28 1.54 -31.18
N GLN A 193 -1.39 0.84 -31.05
CA GLN A 193 -2.32 0.91 -29.91
C GLN A 193 -2.11 -0.34 -29.04
N HIS A 194 -1.06 -0.33 -28.21
CA HIS A 194 -0.65 -1.48 -27.42
C HIS A 194 -0.44 -1.07 -25.97
N TYR A 195 -1.38 -1.44 -25.11
CA TYR A 195 -1.45 -0.96 -23.74
C TYR A 195 -1.51 -2.10 -22.73
N SER A 196 -1.08 -1.81 -21.51
CA SER A 196 -1.21 -2.67 -20.34
C SER A 196 -1.71 -1.87 -19.15
N ILE A 197 -2.41 -2.52 -18.23
CA ILE A 197 -2.77 -1.94 -16.93
C ILE A 197 -2.01 -2.67 -15.85
N VAL A 198 -1.38 -1.91 -14.95
CA VAL A 198 -0.76 -2.44 -13.74
C VAL A 198 -1.51 -1.95 -12.52
N LEU A 199 -1.68 -2.85 -11.54
CA LEU A 199 -2.44 -2.62 -10.32
C LEU A 199 -1.61 -2.93 -9.08
N ASP A 200 -1.76 -2.09 -8.07
CA ASP A 200 -1.38 -2.37 -6.69
C ASP A 200 -2.67 -2.48 -5.86
N ILE A 201 -2.93 -3.68 -5.35
CA ILE A 201 -4.17 -4.01 -4.62
C ILE A 201 -3.88 -4.01 -3.13
N GLY A 202 -3.80 -2.81 -2.57
CA GLY A 202 -3.56 -2.60 -1.15
C GLY A 202 -4.79 -2.86 -0.28
N THR A 203 -4.54 -3.09 1.00
CA THR A 203 -5.60 -3.24 2.01
C THR A 203 -6.49 -2.01 2.09
N THR A 204 -5.89 -0.83 1.98
CA THR A 204 -6.54 0.46 2.18
C THR A 204 -6.92 1.16 0.87
N SER A 205 -6.09 1.07 -0.15
CA SER A 205 -6.28 1.72 -1.45
C SER A 205 -5.84 0.82 -2.58
N VAL A 206 -6.48 1.00 -3.74
CA VAL A 206 -6.11 0.35 -5.00
C VAL A 206 -5.54 1.42 -5.91
N TRP A 207 -4.37 1.16 -6.49
CA TRP A 207 -3.69 2.03 -7.43
C TRP A 207 -3.60 1.37 -8.79
N GLY A 208 -3.71 2.15 -9.85
CA GLY A 208 -3.57 1.67 -11.22
C GLY A 208 -2.80 2.63 -12.11
N GLN A 209 -2.05 2.08 -13.05
CA GLN A 209 -1.37 2.81 -14.12
C GLN A 209 -1.71 2.19 -15.47
N LEU A 210 -1.95 3.04 -16.48
CA LEU A 210 -2.06 2.65 -17.88
C LEU A 210 -0.71 2.88 -18.57
N LEU A 211 -0.18 1.83 -19.17
CA LEU A 211 1.12 1.82 -19.83
C LEU A 211 0.99 1.73 -21.34
N ASP A 212 1.83 2.47 -22.06
CA ASP A 212 2.07 2.27 -23.50
C ASP A 212 3.25 1.30 -23.67
N LEU A 213 2.94 0.13 -24.23
CA LEU A 213 3.93 -0.93 -24.47
C LEU A 213 4.76 -0.73 -25.74
N ASN A 214 4.49 0.31 -26.54
CA ASN A 214 5.34 0.68 -27.67
C ASN A 214 6.34 1.77 -27.28
N GLN A 215 5.90 2.74 -26.45
CA GLN A 215 6.68 3.92 -26.10
C GLN A 215 7.36 3.81 -24.73
N ARG A 216 7.09 2.73 -23.96
CA ARG A 216 7.60 2.53 -22.61
C ARG A 216 7.23 3.71 -21.69
N GLN A 217 5.97 4.10 -21.70
CA GLN A 217 5.50 5.24 -20.94
C GLN A 217 4.30 4.89 -20.07
N THR A 218 4.20 5.53 -18.91
CA THR A 218 2.97 5.58 -18.12
C THR A 218 2.13 6.73 -18.67
N LEU A 219 0.96 6.41 -19.23
CA LEU A 219 0.05 7.39 -19.84
C LEU A 219 -0.86 8.06 -18.82
N ALA A 220 -1.31 7.31 -17.84
CA ALA A 220 -2.21 7.79 -16.80
C ALA A 220 -2.03 6.99 -15.50
N GLU A 221 -2.36 7.64 -14.39
CA GLU A 221 -2.46 7.04 -13.07
C GLU A 221 -3.83 7.34 -12.45
N SER A 222 -4.36 6.37 -11.72
CA SER A 222 -5.58 6.51 -10.95
C SER A 222 -5.53 5.68 -9.69
N SER A 223 -6.27 6.11 -8.68
CA SER A 223 -6.37 5.38 -7.42
C SER A 223 -7.69 5.65 -6.73
N ASP A 224 -8.21 4.65 -6.03
CA ASP A 224 -9.38 4.82 -5.18
C ASP A 224 -9.21 3.99 -3.91
N TYR A 225 -10.06 4.24 -2.92
CA TYR A 225 -10.11 3.44 -1.71
C TYR A 225 -10.57 2.02 -1.99
N ASN A 226 -9.97 1.06 -1.28
CA ASN A 226 -10.47 -0.30 -1.30
C ASN A 226 -11.77 -0.37 -0.46
N PRO A 227 -12.94 -0.56 -1.08
CA PRO A 227 -14.23 -0.52 -0.37
C PRO A 227 -14.41 -1.70 0.58
N GLN A 228 -13.54 -2.70 0.52
CA GLN A 228 -13.51 -3.79 1.49
C GLN A 228 -13.25 -3.29 2.94
N ILE A 229 -12.78 -2.05 3.10
CA ILE A 229 -12.61 -1.39 4.42
C ILE A 229 -13.93 -1.30 5.20
N GLN A 230 -15.09 -1.28 4.51
CA GLN A 230 -16.42 -1.32 5.16
C GLN A 230 -16.69 -2.66 5.87
N TYR A 231 -15.97 -3.72 5.49
CA TYR A 231 -16.10 -5.07 6.02
C TYR A 231 -14.98 -5.45 6.98
N GLY A 232 -13.96 -4.62 7.07
CA GLY A 232 -12.82 -4.75 7.97
C GLY A 232 -11.67 -3.81 7.56
N ASP A 233 -11.10 -3.07 8.51
CA ASP A 233 -9.96 -2.16 8.28
C ASP A 233 -8.70 -2.96 7.96
N ASP A 234 -8.55 -4.15 8.55
CA ASP A 234 -7.39 -5.01 8.39
C ASP A 234 -7.73 -6.32 7.65
N VAL A 235 -6.70 -7.03 7.23
CA VAL A 235 -6.84 -8.27 6.46
C VAL A 235 -7.48 -9.40 7.26
N ILE A 236 -7.23 -9.49 8.58
CA ILE A 236 -7.78 -10.55 9.44
C ILE A 236 -9.30 -10.39 9.58
N THR A 237 -9.75 -9.17 9.83
CA THR A 237 -11.20 -8.85 9.91
C THR A 237 -11.90 -9.19 8.59
N ARG A 238 -11.25 -8.98 7.43
CA ARG A 238 -11.79 -9.37 6.12
C ARG A 238 -11.86 -10.89 5.93
N ILE A 239 -10.87 -11.64 6.43
CA ILE A 239 -10.93 -13.10 6.45
C ILE A 239 -12.14 -13.57 7.29
N VAL A 240 -12.35 -12.98 8.47
CA VAL A 240 -13.54 -13.29 9.30
C VAL A 240 -14.82 -12.98 8.56
N TYR A 241 -14.90 -11.82 7.88
CA TYR A 241 -16.07 -11.44 7.11
C TYR A 241 -16.32 -12.39 5.91
N SER A 242 -15.27 -12.85 5.23
CA SER A 242 -15.39 -13.77 4.09
C SER A 242 -16.10 -15.08 4.46
N GLN A 243 -16.03 -15.48 5.74
CA GLN A 243 -16.68 -16.70 6.24
C GLN A 243 -18.21 -16.53 6.50
N LYS A 244 -18.75 -15.30 6.45
CA LYS A 244 -20.20 -15.06 6.52
C LYS A 244 -20.86 -15.50 5.20
N PRO A 245 -22.13 -15.93 5.20
CA PRO A 245 -22.83 -16.29 3.97
C PRO A 245 -22.76 -15.21 2.90
N GLY A 246 -22.19 -15.53 1.73
CA GLY A 246 -21.94 -14.57 0.64
C GLY A 246 -20.83 -13.56 0.87
N GLY A 247 -20.12 -13.60 2.01
CA GLY A 247 -19.11 -12.61 2.39
C GLY A 247 -17.93 -12.58 1.44
N LEU A 248 -17.38 -13.73 1.04
CA LEU A 248 -16.27 -13.82 0.08
C LEU A 248 -16.64 -13.18 -1.26
N LYS A 249 -17.82 -13.54 -1.81
CA LYS A 249 -18.31 -12.99 -3.08
C LYS A 249 -18.46 -11.46 -3.01
N LYS A 250 -19.00 -10.96 -1.89
CA LYS A 250 -19.21 -9.52 -1.69
C LYS A 250 -17.88 -8.75 -1.60
N LEU A 251 -16.87 -9.33 -0.96
CA LEU A 251 -15.52 -8.76 -0.93
C LEU A 251 -14.89 -8.74 -2.33
N GLN A 252 -15.01 -9.82 -3.09
CA GLN A 252 -14.54 -9.91 -4.47
C GLN A 252 -15.20 -8.86 -5.37
N GLU A 253 -16.54 -8.83 -5.40
CA GLU A 253 -17.30 -7.89 -6.23
C GLU A 253 -16.96 -6.43 -5.91
N SER A 254 -16.79 -6.09 -4.63
CA SER A 254 -16.49 -4.72 -4.22
C SER A 254 -15.11 -4.24 -4.70
N VAL A 255 -14.08 -5.08 -4.66
CA VAL A 255 -12.76 -4.70 -5.17
C VAL A 255 -12.73 -4.68 -6.70
N ALA A 256 -13.44 -5.61 -7.36
CA ALA A 256 -13.56 -5.63 -8.81
C ALA A 256 -14.25 -4.36 -9.35
N GLU A 257 -15.31 -3.89 -8.69
CA GLU A 257 -15.98 -2.63 -9.05
C GLU A 257 -15.05 -1.41 -8.93
N THR A 258 -14.22 -1.36 -7.87
CA THR A 258 -13.23 -0.31 -7.72
C THR A 258 -12.17 -0.36 -8.82
N ILE A 259 -11.68 -1.55 -9.16
CA ILE A 259 -10.75 -1.72 -10.27
C ILE A 259 -11.39 -1.26 -11.58
N ASN A 260 -12.66 -1.59 -11.83
CA ASN A 260 -13.40 -1.13 -13.00
C ASN A 260 -13.52 0.40 -13.04
N GLY A 261 -13.77 1.04 -11.90
CA GLY A 261 -13.73 2.50 -11.78
C GLY A 261 -12.38 3.08 -12.17
N ILE A 262 -11.29 2.49 -11.68
CA ILE A 262 -9.92 2.88 -12.03
C ILE A 262 -9.65 2.67 -13.52
N ILE A 263 -10.04 1.52 -14.09
CA ILE A 263 -9.88 1.22 -15.53
C ILE A 263 -10.55 2.30 -16.39
N ARG A 264 -11.80 2.64 -16.08
CA ARG A 264 -12.55 3.69 -16.81
C ARG A 264 -11.86 5.06 -16.71
N GLU A 265 -11.39 5.41 -15.52
CA GLU A 265 -10.70 6.68 -15.28
C GLU A 265 -9.35 6.75 -15.99
N LEU A 266 -8.58 5.67 -16.01
CA LEU A 266 -7.31 5.57 -16.74
C LEU A 266 -7.52 5.77 -18.23
N GLY A 267 -8.52 5.10 -18.83
CA GLY A 267 -8.88 5.26 -20.22
C GLY A 267 -9.29 6.70 -20.56
N ALA A 268 -10.13 7.31 -19.72
CA ALA A 268 -10.57 8.69 -19.89
C ALA A 268 -9.42 9.70 -19.79
N LYS A 269 -8.53 9.56 -18.80
CA LYS A 269 -7.37 10.45 -18.62
C LYS A 269 -6.37 10.36 -19.77
N ALA A 270 -6.16 9.16 -20.30
CA ALA A 270 -5.21 8.94 -21.39
C ALA A 270 -5.81 9.13 -22.78
N GLY A 271 -7.14 9.24 -22.91
CA GLY A 271 -7.83 9.23 -24.19
C GLY A 271 -7.68 7.91 -24.95
N VAL A 272 -7.57 6.78 -24.22
CA VAL A 272 -7.31 5.45 -24.77
C VAL A 272 -8.57 4.59 -24.68
N ASP A 273 -8.87 3.88 -25.77
CA ASP A 273 -9.89 2.82 -25.76
C ASP A 273 -9.38 1.61 -24.98
N ILE A 274 -10.02 1.30 -23.86
CA ILE A 274 -9.66 0.19 -22.95
C ILE A 274 -9.75 -1.18 -23.65
N SER A 275 -10.53 -1.31 -24.72
CA SER A 275 -10.55 -2.56 -25.52
C SER A 275 -9.19 -2.88 -26.16
N ARG A 276 -8.28 -1.90 -26.27
CA ARG A 276 -6.90 -2.04 -26.78
C ARG A 276 -5.88 -2.48 -25.74
N VAL A 277 -6.30 -2.64 -24.48
CA VAL A 277 -5.46 -3.23 -23.43
C VAL A 277 -5.22 -4.70 -23.76
N SER A 278 -3.96 -5.13 -23.73
CA SER A 278 -3.56 -6.48 -24.10
C SER A 278 -3.40 -7.42 -22.90
N HIS A 279 -3.00 -6.90 -21.75
CA HIS A 279 -2.88 -7.66 -20.50
C HIS A 279 -2.92 -6.75 -19.27
N MET A 280 -3.04 -7.39 -18.11
CA MET A 280 -2.99 -6.73 -16.80
C MET A 280 -1.99 -7.44 -15.89
N THR A 281 -1.36 -6.67 -15.01
CA THR A 281 -0.47 -7.19 -13.96
C THR A 281 -0.92 -6.61 -12.62
N ALA A 282 -1.08 -7.45 -11.60
CA ALA A 282 -1.45 -7.01 -10.26
C ALA A 282 -0.44 -7.48 -9.21
N ALA A 283 -0.09 -6.57 -8.31
CA ALA A 283 0.60 -6.86 -7.08
C ALA A 283 -0.34 -6.60 -5.90
N GLY A 284 -0.24 -7.39 -4.87
CA GLY A 284 -1.03 -7.26 -3.66
C GLY A 284 -0.61 -8.28 -2.62
N ASN A 285 -0.93 -8.03 -1.36
CA ASN A 285 -0.62 -9.04 -0.35
C ASN A 285 -1.42 -10.33 -0.60
N THR A 286 -0.97 -11.43 0.01
CA THR A 286 -1.55 -12.75 -0.23
C THR A 286 -3.07 -12.77 -0.04
N ILE A 287 -3.58 -12.11 1.00
CA ILE A 287 -5.01 -12.08 1.31
C ILE A 287 -5.79 -11.25 0.27
N MET A 288 -5.28 -10.07 -0.11
CA MET A 288 -5.95 -9.23 -1.11
C MET A 288 -6.00 -9.95 -2.47
N THR A 289 -4.94 -10.67 -2.83
CA THR A 289 -4.92 -11.51 -4.03
C THR A 289 -5.99 -12.62 -3.96
N HIS A 290 -6.10 -13.34 -2.82
CA HIS A 290 -7.14 -14.35 -2.63
C HIS A 290 -8.55 -13.76 -2.73
N LEU A 291 -8.79 -12.62 -2.09
CA LEU A 291 -10.10 -11.95 -2.12
C LEU A 291 -10.48 -11.49 -3.54
N LEU A 292 -9.52 -10.94 -4.31
CA LEU A 292 -9.77 -10.57 -5.72
C LEU A 292 -10.14 -11.78 -6.57
N LEU A 293 -9.45 -12.90 -6.36
CA LEU A 293 -9.64 -14.12 -7.14
C LEU A 293 -10.81 -14.98 -6.63
N GLY A 294 -11.47 -14.59 -5.55
CA GLY A 294 -12.55 -15.37 -4.94
C GLY A 294 -12.09 -16.67 -4.29
N LEU A 295 -10.80 -16.77 -3.93
CA LEU A 295 -10.22 -17.90 -3.21
C LEU A 295 -10.47 -17.75 -1.71
N ASP A 296 -10.87 -18.83 -1.03
CA ASP A 296 -11.15 -18.77 0.42
C ASP A 296 -9.87 -18.55 1.23
N PRO A 297 -9.73 -17.41 1.94
CA PRO A 297 -8.55 -17.09 2.71
C PRO A 297 -8.55 -17.67 4.15
N LYS A 298 -9.53 -18.50 4.51
CA LYS A 298 -9.75 -18.97 5.88
C LYS A 298 -8.48 -19.47 6.56
N TYR A 299 -7.77 -20.37 5.90
CA TYR A 299 -6.60 -21.03 6.48
C TYR A 299 -5.33 -20.17 6.51
N ILE A 300 -5.36 -18.99 5.89
CA ILE A 300 -4.25 -18.03 6.00
C ILE A 300 -4.08 -17.53 7.44
N ARG A 301 -5.19 -17.41 8.21
CA ARG A 301 -5.15 -16.95 9.60
C ARG A 301 -5.10 -18.06 10.65
N GLU A 302 -5.27 -19.31 10.24
CA GLU A 302 -5.27 -20.46 11.14
C GLU A 302 -3.95 -21.21 11.02
N SER A 303 -3.25 -21.47 12.15
CA SER A 303 -2.01 -22.26 12.12
C SER A 303 -2.23 -23.61 11.43
N PRO A 304 -1.39 -24.01 10.49
CA PRO A 304 -0.06 -23.50 10.13
C PRO A 304 -0.03 -22.39 9.06
N TYR A 305 -1.05 -21.55 8.96
CA TYR A 305 -1.10 -20.36 8.11
C TYR A 305 -0.88 -20.65 6.61
N THR A 306 -1.70 -21.52 6.03
CA THR A 306 -1.49 -22.01 4.66
C THR A 306 -2.43 -21.32 3.66
N PRO A 307 -1.91 -20.57 2.65
CA PRO A 307 -2.72 -20.04 1.55
C PRO A 307 -3.18 -21.14 0.58
N VAL A 308 -4.21 -20.86 -0.23
CA VAL A 308 -4.68 -21.78 -1.27
C VAL A 308 -3.59 -22.02 -2.32
N ALA A 309 -2.89 -20.96 -2.72
CA ALA A 309 -1.78 -21.02 -3.65
C ALA A 309 -0.84 -19.82 -3.44
N ASN A 310 0.46 -20.04 -3.57
CA ASN A 310 1.47 -18.98 -3.61
C ASN A 310 1.75 -18.49 -5.02
N TYR A 311 1.55 -19.34 -6.02
CA TYR A 311 1.64 -19.01 -7.43
C TYR A 311 0.29 -19.30 -8.10
N ILE A 312 -0.21 -18.35 -8.86
CA ILE A 312 -1.49 -18.46 -9.55
C ILE A 312 -1.24 -18.19 -11.04
N PRO A 313 -1.61 -19.12 -11.93
CA PRO A 313 -1.46 -18.91 -13.36
C PRO A 313 -2.31 -17.72 -13.82
N PRO A 314 -1.93 -17.02 -14.92
CA PRO A 314 -2.71 -15.90 -15.43
C PRO A 314 -4.16 -16.28 -15.71
N ILE A 315 -5.09 -15.52 -15.15
CA ILE A 315 -6.54 -15.72 -15.24
C ILE A 315 -7.13 -14.72 -16.23
N ARG A 316 -8.15 -15.11 -16.98
CA ARG A 316 -8.87 -14.14 -17.82
C ARG A 316 -9.56 -13.11 -16.95
N ALA A 317 -9.23 -11.84 -17.18
CA ALA A 317 -9.70 -10.74 -16.33
C ALA A 317 -11.24 -10.61 -16.29
N ILE A 318 -11.91 -10.98 -17.38
CA ILE A 318 -13.37 -10.99 -17.46
C ILE A 318 -14.00 -12.01 -16.49
N GLU A 319 -13.33 -13.10 -16.15
CA GLU A 319 -13.83 -14.10 -15.19
C GLU A 319 -13.88 -13.55 -13.76
N LEU A 320 -13.12 -12.48 -13.51
CA LEU A 320 -13.11 -11.74 -12.23
C LEU A 320 -14.11 -10.57 -12.23
N GLY A 321 -14.89 -10.38 -13.30
CA GLY A 321 -15.81 -9.26 -13.47
C GLY A 321 -15.13 -7.94 -13.85
N LEU A 322 -13.89 -7.99 -14.40
CA LEU A 322 -13.20 -6.78 -14.84
C LEU A 322 -13.65 -6.37 -16.25
N GLU A 323 -13.86 -5.05 -16.45
CA GLU A 323 -14.39 -4.46 -17.68
C GLU A 323 -13.27 -4.23 -18.72
N VAL A 324 -12.73 -5.32 -19.24
CA VAL A 324 -11.69 -5.33 -20.29
C VAL A 324 -12.02 -6.36 -21.38
N GLY A 325 -11.23 -6.41 -22.45
CA GLY A 325 -11.41 -7.38 -23.54
C GLY A 325 -11.32 -8.84 -23.06
N GLU A 326 -12.07 -9.75 -23.69
CA GLU A 326 -12.07 -11.19 -23.35
C GLU A 326 -10.69 -11.86 -23.48
N HIS A 327 -9.80 -11.29 -24.27
CA HIS A 327 -8.43 -11.75 -24.48
C HIS A 327 -7.47 -11.36 -23.37
N VAL A 328 -7.88 -10.39 -22.50
CA VAL A 328 -7.02 -9.84 -21.45
C VAL A 328 -6.87 -10.84 -20.32
N HIS A 329 -5.63 -11.19 -20.01
CA HIS A 329 -5.28 -11.98 -18.83
C HIS A 329 -4.68 -11.10 -17.76
N LEU A 330 -5.04 -11.39 -16.51
CA LEU A 330 -4.43 -10.81 -15.32
C LEU A 330 -3.35 -11.75 -14.80
N TYR A 331 -2.12 -11.27 -14.73
CA TYR A 331 -1.04 -11.89 -13.99
C TYR A 331 -1.01 -11.31 -12.58
N THR A 332 -0.90 -12.16 -11.56
CA THR A 332 -0.68 -11.76 -10.17
C THR A 332 0.71 -12.20 -9.73
N PHE A 333 1.43 -11.34 -9.03
CA PHE A 333 2.73 -11.71 -8.47
C PHE A 333 2.59 -12.89 -7.50
N PRO A 334 3.59 -13.79 -7.46
CA PRO A 334 3.61 -14.88 -6.49
C PRO A 334 3.76 -14.34 -5.06
N SER A 335 3.20 -15.08 -4.10
CA SER A 335 3.32 -14.79 -2.67
C SER A 335 4.39 -15.66 -2.03
N VAL A 336 5.15 -15.10 -1.09
CA VAL A 336 6.16 -15.85 -0.32
C VAL A 336 5.49 -16.68 0.76
N ALA A 337 4.55 -16.07 1.48
CA ALA A 337 3.86 -16.67 2.63
C ALA A 337 2.47 -16.04 2.83
N SER A 338 1.80 -16.44 3.87
CA SER A 338 0.44 -16.01 4.24
C SER A 338 0.29 -14.50 4.35
N TYR A 339 1.30 -13.80 4.87
CA TYR A 339 1.27 -12.36 5.10
C TYR A 339 2.31 -11.59 4.29
N VAL A 340 3.15 -12.28 3.49
CA VAL A 340 4.12 -11.67 2.60
C VAL A 340 3.72 -12.01 1.17
N GLY A 341 3.11 -11.06 0.51
CA GLY A 341 2.45 -11.24 -0.77
C GLY A 341 3.24 -10.77 -1.98
N GLY A 342 2.51 -10.73 -3.09
CA GLY A 342 3.04 -10.29 -4.37
C GLY A 342 3.42 -8.80 -4.41
N ASP A 343 2.89 -7.97 -3.54
CA ASP A 343 3.29 -6.59 -3.32
C ASP A 343 4.77 -6.49 -2.92
N ILE A 344 5.20 -7.33 -1.97
CA ILE A 344 6.58 -7.36 -1.50
C ILE A 344 7.51 -7.98 -2.55
N VAL A 345 7.09 -9.05 -3.22
CA VAL A 345 7.85 -9.64 -4.32
C VAL A 345 8.06 -8.60 -5.43
N SER A 346 7.00 -7.89 -5.81
CA SER A 346 7.04 -6.80 -6.79
C SER A 346 7.94 -5.65 -6.35
N GLY A 347 7.85 -5.21 -5.08
CA GLY A 347 8.66 -4.14 -4.54
C GLY A 347 10.15 -4.49 -4.48
N VAL A 348 10.48 -5.71 -4.06
CA VAL A 348 11.87 -6.21 -4.05
C VAL A 348 12.42 -6.33 -5.47
N LEU A 349 11.62 -6.84 -6.41
CA LEU A 349 11.97 -6.85 -7.82
C LEU A 349 12.30 -5.44 -8.32
N GLY A 350 11.39 -4.50 -8.09
CA GLY A 350 11.51 -3.11 -8.53
C GLY A 350 12.68 -2.36 -7.90
N SER A 351 13.05 -2.69 -6.66
CA SER A 351 14.19 -2.08 -5.96
C SER A 351 15.56 -2.58 -6.44
N GLY A 352 15.63 -3.73 -7.11
CA GLY A 352 16.87 -4.35 -7.61
C GLY A 352 17.78 -4.89 -6.51
N ILE A 353 17.35 -4.99 -5.25
CA ILE A 353 18.19 -5.47 -4.13
C ILE A 353 18.64 -6.92 -4.34
N TYR A 354 17.81 -7.76 -4.97
CA TYR A 354 18.12 -9.16 -5.28
C TYR A 354 19.30 -9.35 -6.25
N GLN A 355 19.80 -8.27 -6.85
CA GLN A 355 20.93 -8.27 -7.78
C GLN A 355 22.19 -7.63 -7.19
N ARG A 356 22.13 -7.12 -5.95
CA ARG A 356 23.18 -6.30 -5.32
C ARG A 356 23.77 -6.98 -4.10
N LYS A 357 25.06 -6.73 -3.83
CA LYS A 357 25.79 -7.30 -2.69
C LYS A 357 25.52 -6.62 -1.35
N PRO A 358 25.34 -5.26 -1.29
CA PRO A 358 25.13 -4.60 -0.01
C PRO A 358 23.95 -5.19 0.77
N LEU A 359 24.15 -5.46 2.06
CA LEU A 359 23.10 -5.94 2.95
C LEU A 359 22.04 -4.84 3.10
N THR A 360 20.87 -5.11 2.60
CA THR A 360 19.79 -4.13 2.50
C THR A 360 18.61 -4.53 3.38
N LEU A 361 18.11 -3.56 4.13
CA LEU A 361 16.81 -3.62 4.79
C LEU A 361 15.77 -2.95 3.88
N TYR A 362 14.83 -3.71 3.36
CA TYR A 362 13.66 -3.20 2.65
C TYR A 362 12.48 -3.17 3.61
N ILE A 363 11.80 -2.03 3.71
CA ILE A 363 10.60 -1.85 4.54
C ILE A 363 9.49 -1.27 3.66
N ASP A 364 8.36 -1.95 3.58
CA ASP A 364 7.11 -1.36 3.09
C ASP A 364 6.28 -0.93 4.29
N ILE A 365 5.99 0.38 4.37
CA ILE A 365 5.23 0.95 5.48
C ILE A 365 3.83 1.28 5.00
N GLY A 366 2.89 0.40 5.31
CA GLY A 366 1.46 0.54 5.03
C GLY A 366 0.61 0.27 6.28
N THR A 367 -0.56 -0.30 6.08
CA THR A 367 -1.45 -0.79 7.17
C THR A 367 -0.78 -1.91 7.96
N ASN A 368 -0.03 -2.77 7.27
CA ASN A 368 0.96 -3.68 7.85
C ASN A 368 2.36 -3.12 7.58
N GLY A 369 3.36 -3.69 8.23
CA GLY A 369 4.75 -3.41 7.92
C GLY A 369 5.40 -4.69 7.42
N GLU A 370 5.72 -4.75 6.15
CA GLU A 370 6.44 -5.89 5.59
C GLU A 370 7.92 -5.54 5.48
N ILE A 371 8.75 -6.51 5.87
CA ILE A 371 10.20 -6.33 5.98
C ILE A 371 10.90 -7.42 5.20
N VAL A 372 11.92 -7.03 4.43
CA VAL A 372 12.86 -7.95 3.78
C VAL A 372 14.28 -7.54 4.13
N ILE A 373 15.11 -8.48 4.53
CA ILE A 373 16.54 -8.28 4.79
C ILE A 373 17.33 -9.25 3.93
N GLY A 374 18.32 -8.74 3.22
CA GLY A 374 19.19 -9.60 2.41
C GLY A 374 19.89 -8.87 1.29
N ASN A 375 20.32 -9.63 0.31
CA ASN A 375 21.10 -9.18 -0.84
C ASN A 375 20.93 -10.15 -2.03
N SER A 376 21.85 -10.14 -2.98
CA SER A 376 21.81 -11.02 -4.16
C SER A 376 22.02 -12.51 -3.87
N GLU A 377 22.36 -12.90 -2.65
CA GLU A 377 22.65 -14.31 -2.29
C GLU A 377 21.52 -14.95 -1.50
N TRP A 378 20.90 -14.22 -0.61
CA TRP A 378 19.81 -14.68 0.25
C TRP A 378 18.92 -13.54 0.73
N MET A 379 17.69 -13.84 1.08
CA MET A 379 16.76 -12.90 1.71
C MET A 379 15.90 -13.61 2.76
N VAL A 380 15.64 -12.91 3.87
CA VAL A 380 14.65 -13.29 4.89
C VAL A 380 13.57 -12.22 4.94
N THR A 381 12.35 -12.61 5.25
CA THR A 381 11.21 -11.69 5.28
C THR A 381 10.26 -12.02 6.41
N ALA A 382 9.54 -11.00 6.88
CA ALA A 382 8.44 -11.13 7.81
C ALA A 382 7.41 -10.03 7.60
N ALA A 383 6.18 -10.30 8.02
CA ALA A 383 5.13 -9.29 8.16
C ALA A 383 4.95 -8.91 9.63
N CYS A 384 4.91 -7.61 9.91
CA CYS A 384 4.69 -7.05 11.24
C CYS A 384 3.29 -6.46 11.32
N SER A 385 2.53 -6.82 12.34
CA SER A 385 1.23 -6.20 12.63
C SER A 385 1.44 -4.82 13.28
N ALA A 386 1.84 -3.83 12.47
CA ALA A 386 2.06 -2.46 12.93
C ALA A 386 0.74 -1.75 13.31
N GLY A 387 -0.38 -2.18 12.75
CA GLY A 387 -1.66 -1.53 12.92
C GLY A 387 -1.78 -0.24 12.10
N PRO A 388 -2.97 0.37 12.04
CA PRO A 388 -3.26 1.48 11.14
C PRO A 388 -2.81 2.86 11.66
N ALA A 389 -1.97 2.95 12.72
CA ALA A 389 -1.59 4.23 13.34
C ALA A 389 -0.90 5.17 12.35
N PHE A 390 -0.05 4.64 11.46
CA PHE A 390 0.63 5.43 10.42
C PHE A 390 -0.33 5.99 9.35
N GLU A 391 -1.53 5.44 9.23
CA GLU A 391 -2.60 5.95 8.36
C GLU A 391 -3.64 6.79 9.14
N GLY A 392 -3.37 7.10 10.42
CA GLY A 392 -4.28 7.81 11.33
C GLY A 392 -5.35 6.93 11.96
N GLY A 393 -5.32 5.61 11.75
CA GLY A 393 -6.23 4.66 12.39
C GLY A 393 -5.90 4.50 13.89
N GLY A 394 -6.93 4.37 14.73
CA GLY A 394 -6.74 4.26 16.18
C GLY A 394 -6.32 5.54 16.90
N ILE A 395 -6.15 6.65 16.18
CA ILE A 395 -5.82 7.97 16.71
C ILE A 395 -7.11 8.80 16.83
N LYS A 396 -7.30 9.51 17.93
CA LYS A 396 -8.55 10.25 18.26
C LYS A 396 -8.93 11.23 17.14
N HIS A 397 -8.00 12.05 16.72
CA HIS A 397 -8.15 12.98 15.60
C HIS A 397 -7.31 12.56 14.40
N GLY A 398 -7.04 11.27 14.27
CA GLY A 398 -6.27 10.73 13.17
C GLY A 398 -7.01 10.84 11.84
N MET A 399 -6.32 11.28 10.82
CA MET A 399 -6.84 11.36 9.46
C MET A 399 -5.73 11.06 8.44
N ARG A 400 -6.13 10.83 7.22
CA ARG A 400 -5.16 10.64 6.13
C ARG A 400 -4.55 11.97 5.71
N ALA A 401 -3.45 11.90 4.97
CA ALA A 401 -2.71 13.05 4.47
C ALA A 401 -3.48 13.83 3.39
N THR A 402 -4.58 14.48 3.78
CA THR A 402 -5.44 15.33 2.94
C THR A 402 -5.45 16.75 3.44
N THR A 403 -6.10 17.66 2.72
CA THR A 403 -6.18 19.09 3.08
C THR A 403 -6.71 19.29 4.51
N GLY A 404 -5.94 19.99 5.34
CA GLY A 404 -6.24 20.26 6.76
C GLY A 404 -5.64 19.24 7.73
N ALA A 405 -4.98 18.18 7.26
CA ALA A 405 -4.22 17.29 8.12
C ALA A 405 -2.94 17.98 8.61
N LEU A 406 -2.62 17.82 9.90
CA LEU A 406 -1.35 18.25 10.47
C LEU A 406 -0.22 17.47 9.79
N GLU A 407 0.70 18.19 9.17
CA GLU A 407 1.84 17.63 8.41
C GLU A 407 3.17 17.81 9.15
N ASP A 408 3.36 18.98 9.77
CA ASP A 408 4.56 19.27 10.52
C ASP A 408 4.21 20.02 11.83
N PHE A 409 5.06 19.84 12.82
CA PHE A 409 4.85 20.33 14.17
C PHE A 409 6.16 20.82 14.76
N ARG A 410 6.09 21.98 15.40
CA ARG A 410 7.16 22.51 16.24
C ARG A 410 6.55 23.00 17.54
N ILE A 411 7.34 23.02 18.59
CA ILE A 411 6.93 23.56 19.88
C ILE A 411 7.94 24.60 20.32
N ASP A 412 7.43 25.71 20.83
CA ASP A 412 8.27 26.70 21.47
C ASP A 412 8.84 26.12 22.79
N PRO A 413 10.16 26.11 22.98
CA PRO A 413 10.77 25.41 24.11
C PRO A 413 10.53 26.08 25.48
N VAL A 414 10.08 27.34 25.52
CA VAL A 414 9.88 28.10 26.76
C VAL A 414 8.42 28.14 27.13
N SER A 415 7.55 28.49 26.19
CA SER A 415 6.11 28.65 26.45
C SER A 415 5.33 27.35 26.26
N TYR A 416 5.93 26.36 25.58
CA TYR A 416 5.30 25.11 25.13
C TYR A 416 4.07 25.35 24.23
N GLU A 417 4.08 26.47 23.47
CA GLU A 417 3.04 26.77 22.49
C GLU A 417 3.34 26.06 21.15
N PRO A 418 2.30 25.47 20.52
CA PRO A 418 2.48 24.72 19.28
C PRO A 418 2.51 25.63 18.07
N MET A 419 3.36 25.31 17.10
CA MET A 419 3.34 25.82 15.73
C MET A 419 2.96 24.70 14.79
N LEU A 420 1.80 24.84 14.14
CA LEU A 420 1.20 23.81 13.30
C LEU A 420 1.36 24.16 11.83
N LEU A 421 1.79 23.17 11.03
CA LEU A 421 1.72 23.25 9.58
C LEU A 421 0.74 22.19 9.07
N THR A 422 -0.28 22.62 8.34
CA THR A 422 -1.29 21.73 7.76
C THR A 422 -1.15 21.61 6.25
N ILE A 423 -1.52 20.48 5.69
CA ILE A 423 -1.62 20.29 4.25
C ILE A 423 -2.62 21.30 3.67
N GLY A 424 -2.16 22.07 2.68
CA GLY A 424 -2.95 23.14 2.08
C GLY A 424 -2.99 24.45 2.86
N MET A 425 -2.24 24.58 3.96
CA MET A 425 -2.16 25.81 4.79
C MET A 425 -3.55 26.34 5.22
N VAL A 426 -4.44 25.44 5.61
CA VAL A 426 -5.79 25.73 6.08
C VAL A 426 -5.92 25.39 7.57
N LYS A 427 -7.03 25.78 8.20
CA LYS A 427 -7.31 25.40 9.59
C LYS A 427 -7.20 23.87 9.78
N PRO A 428 -6.58 23.41 10.88
CA PRO A 428 -6.39 21.98 11.13
C PRO A 428 -7.73 21.24 11.30
N LYS A 429 -7.78 20.02 10.77
CA LYS A 429 -8.91 19.09 10.89
C LYS A 429 -8.55 17.86 11.70
N GLY A 430 -7.28 17.42 11.63
CA GLY A 430 -6.80 16.21 12.27
C GLY A 430 -5.30 16.03 12.05
N ILE A 431 -4.79 14.85 12.37
CA ILE A 431 -3.37 14.52 12.38
C ILE A 431 -3.14 13.37 11.39
N CYS A 432 -2.29 13.55 10.38
CA CYS A 432 -1.86 12.43 9.53
C CYS A 432 -0.65 11.71 10.13
N GLY A 433 -0.37 10.50 9.64
CA GLY A 433 0.68 9.66 10.21
C GLY A 433 2.07 10.29 10.23
N SER A 434 2.48 10.99 9.16
CA SER A 434 3.76 11.73 9.17
C SER A 434 3.76 12.89 10.16
N GLY A 435 2.64 13.61 10.28
CA GLY A 435 2.46 14.65 11.30
C GLY A 435 2.50 14.08 12.72
N LEU A 436 1.97 12.88 12.94
CA LEU A 436 2.02 12.19 14.23
C LEU A 436 3.46 11.81 14.62
N ILE A 437 4.27 11.30 13.67
CA ILE A 437 5.68 11.01 13.91
C ILE A 437 6.45 12.29 14.26
N ASN A 438 6.26 13.37 13.49
CA ASN A 438 6.91 14.64 13.73
C ASN A 438 6.55 15.22 15.10
N LEU A 439 5.26 15.15 15.45
CA LEU A 439 4.74 15.64 16.73
C LEU A 439 5.32 14.88 17.94
N VAL A 440 5.31 13.55 17.88
CA VAL A 440 5.82 12.72 18.99
C VAL A 440 7.33 12.87 19.15
N ALA A 441 8.08 12.96 18.04
CA ALA A 441 9.52 13.22 18.06
C ALA A 441 9.82 14.59 18.70
N GLU A 442 9.08 15.64 18.32
CA GLU A 442 9.24 16.98 18.89
C GLU A 442 8.88 17.01 20.37
N PHE A 443 7.80 16.32 20.78
CA PHE A 443 7.42 16.21 22.19
C PHE A 443 8.48 15.49 23.03
N LEU A 444 9.09 14.43 22.49
CA LEU A 444 10.17 13.73 23.16
C LEU A 444 11.39 14.64 23.35
N GLU A 445 11.81 15.30 22.27
CA GLU A 445 12.97 16.21 22.30
C GLU A 445 12.72 17.44 23.18
N ALA A 446 11.48 17.97 23.23
CA ALA A 446 11.12 19.09 24.09
C ALA A 446 10.86 18.68 25.55
N GLY A 447 10.89 17.39 25.88
CA GLY A 447 10.59 16.91 27.24
C GLY A 447 9.12 17.04 27.64
N VAL A 448 8.22 17.24 26.67
CA VAL A 448 6.77 17.26 26.87
C VAL A 448 6.24 15.88 27.21
N ILE A 449 6.85 14.86 26.63
CA ILE A 449 6.61 13.46 26.98
C ILE A 449 7.91 12.80 27.44
N SER A 450 7.75 11.80 28.31
CA SER A 450 8.83 10.91 28.73
C SER A 450 9.03 9.77 27.71
N PRO A 451 10.14 9.01 27.77
CA PRO A 451 10.38 7.87 26.88
C PRO A 451 9.28 6.81 26.86
N ASN A 452 8.45 6.72 27.90
CA ASN A 452 7.29 5.83 27.95
C ASN A 452 5.99 6.48 27.43
N GLY A 453 6.09 7.60 26.73
CA GLY A 453 4.96 8.27 26.07
C GLY A 453 4.01 9.02 27.02
N LYS A 454 4.39 9.29 28.27
CA LYS A 454 3.55 9.99 29.27
C LYS A 454 3.85 11.47 29.29
N PHE A 455 2.80 12.30 29.32
CA PHE A 455 2.95 13.76 29.44
C PHE A 455 3.57 14.16 30.78
N ASN A 456 4.49 15.11 30.72
CA ASN A 456 5.07 15.75 31.90
C ASN A 456 4.10 16.81 32.44
N ALA A 457 3.43 16.46 33.53
CA ALA A 457 2.42 17.35 34.16
C ALA A 457 3.02 18.55 34.92
N GLU A 458 4.35 18.57 35.12
CA GLU A 458 5.03 19.65 35.86
C GLU A 458 5.40 20.83 34.96
N LEU A 459 5.20 20.69 33.63
CA LEU A 459 5.49 21.77 32.68
C LEU A 459 4.55 22.96 32.87
N PRO A 460 5.07 24.21 32.79
CA PRO A 460 4.29 25.43 32.98
C PRO A 460 3.42 25.78 31.76
N THR A 461 2.57 24.83 31.32
CA THR A 461 1.68 25.02 30.18
C THR A 461 0.25 24.62 30.50
N ARG A 462 -0.72 25.38 29.95
CA ARG A 462 -2.15 25.03 30.02
C ARG A 462 -2.59 24.08 28.91
N ARG A 463 -1.69 23.73 27.98
CA ARG A 463 -1.97 22.82 26.85
C ARG A 463 -2.11 21.38 27.32
N ILE A 464 -1.45 20.97 28.41
CA ILE A 464 -1.60 19.66 29.03
C ILE A 464 -2.75 19.71 30.04
N ARG A 465 -3.75 18.87 29.82
CA ARG A 465 -4.95 18.79 30.70
C ARG A 465 -5.43 17.31 30.80
N SER A 466 -6.32 17.06 31.76
CA SER A 466 -7.06 15.82 31.86
C SER A 466 -8.25 15.85 30.89
N GLY A 467 -8.38 14.81 30.05
CA GLY A 467 -9.50 14.60 29.14
C GLY A 467 -10.23 13.29 29.44
N PRO A 468 -11.25 12.93 28.63
CA PRO A 468 -12.02 11.70 28.79
C PRO A 468 -11.18 10.42 28.67
N ASP A 469 -10.13 10.46 27.82
CA ASP A 469 -9.24 9.31 27.51
C ASP A 469 -7.88 9.42 28.25
N GLY A 470 -7.83 10.10 29.37
CA GLY A 470 -6.61 10.37 30.14
C GLY A 470 -6.03 11.76 29.85
N ARG A 471 -4.70 11.90 30.03
CA ARG A 471 -4.05 13.19 29.72
C ARG A 471 -3.97 13.41 28.21
N GLU A 472 -4.16 14.70 27.85
CA GLU A 472 -4.11 15.14 26.45
C GLU A 472 -3.37 16.48 26.36
N TYR A 473 -2.76 16.75 25.20
CA TYR A 473 -2.19 18.04 24.86
C TYR A 473 -3.05 18.70 23.78
N VAL A 474 -3.45 19.97 24.00
CA VAL A 474 -4.27 20.75 23.06
C VAL A 474 -3.37 21.31 21.97
N LEU A 475 -3.48 20.81 20.75
CA LEU A 475 -2.76 21.29 19.57
C LEU A 475 -3.37 22.59 19.04
N ALA A 476 -4.70 22.64 18.92
CA ALA A 476 -5.45 23.82 18.51
C ALA A 476 -6.79 23.88 19.26
N TYR A 477 -7.20 25.07 19.69
CA TYR A 477 -8.49 25.27 20.33
C TYR A 477 -9.61 25.30 19.27
N ALA A 478 -10.86 25.07 19.70
CA ALA A 478 -12.04 24.96 18.84
C ALA A 478 -12.19 26.10 17.81
N GLY A 479 -11.88 27.34 18.19
CA GLY A 479 -11.93 28.51 17.30
C GLY A 479 -10.85 28.50 16.20
N GLU A 480 -9.77 27.77 16.41
CA GLU A 480 -8.63 27.67 15.51
C GLU A 480 -8.77 26.48 14.51
N THR A 481 -9.67 25.54 14.80
CA THR A 481 -9.88 24.32 13.99
C THR A 481 -10.96 24.51 12.92
N ALA A 482 -10.94 23.64 11.91
CA ALA A 482 -12.01 23.60 10.91
C ALA A 482 -13.23 22.79 11.38
N THR A 483 -13.08 22.00 12.45
CA THR A 483 -14.12 21.14 13.02
C THR A 483 -14.97 21.86 14.08
N GLY A 484 -14.50 23.00 14.60
CA GLY A 484 -15.15 23.72 15.71
C GLY A 484 -15.02 23.02 17.06
N SER A 485 -14.16 22.01 17.17
CA SER A 485 -13.79 21.31 18.40
C SER A 485 -12.28 21.36 18.62
N ASP A 486 -11.83 21.21 19.88
CA ASP A 486 -10.40 21.21 20.19
C ASP A 486 -9.72 20.04 19.45
N LEU A 487 -8.60 20.31 18.80
CA LEU A 487 -7.71 19.29 18.24
C LEU A 487 -6.70 18.90 19.32
N VAL A 488 -6.76 17.66 19.78
CA VAL A 488 -5.89 17.15 20.85
C VAL A 488 -5.16 15.90 20.43
N ILE A 489 -4.05 15.62 21.10
CA ILE A 489 -3.39 14.31 21.08
C ILE A 489 -3.38 13.75 22.50
N THR A 490 -3.74 12.48 22.65
CA THR A 490 -3.87 11.78 23.93
C THR A 490 -2.69 10.86 24.19
N GLU A 491 -2.47 10.44 25.44
CA GLU A 491 -1.50 9.39 25.76
C GLU A 491 -1.85 8.05 25.09
N VAL A 492 -3.12 7.79 24.83
CA VAL A 492 -3.58 6.60 24.09
C VAL A 492 -3.14 6.65 22.62
N ASP A 493 -3.20 7.83 22.00
CA ASP A 493 -2.74 8.01 20.62
C ASP A 493 -1.22 7.79 20.51
N ILE A 494 -0.46 8.31 21.48
CA ILE A 494 0.99 8.12 21.56
C ILE A 494 1.33 6.64 21.76
N ASP A 495 0.61 5.93 22.64
CA ASP A 495 0.80 4.50 22.89
C ASP A 495 0.52 3.67 21.63
N ASN A 496 -0.51 4.01 20.85
CA ASN A 496 -0.80 3.34 19.58
C ASN A 496 0.33 3.53 18.55
N LEU A 497 0.93 4.73 18.45
CA LEU A 497 2.12 4.95 17.62
C LEU A 497 3.31 4.15 18.14
N MET A 498 3.53 4.11 19.46
CA MET A 498 4.63 3.39 20.08
C MET A 498 4.53 1.88 19.81
N ARG A 499 3.33 1.31 19.86
CA ARG A 499 3.09 -0.10 19.49
C ARG A 499 3.40 -0.37 18.03
N ALA A 500 2.94 0.50 17.14
CA ALA A 500 3.18 0.38 15.70
C ALA A 500 4.68 0.41 15.37
N LYS A 501 5.42 1.38 15.92
CA LYS A 501 6.86 1.48 15.70
C LYS A 501 7.63 0.33 16.36
N ALA A 502 7.18 -0.15 17.52
CA ALA A 502 7.81 -1.26 18.22
C ALA A 502 7.69 -2.57 17.42
N ALA A 503 6.53 -2.80 16.78
CA ALA A 503 6.34 -3.97 15.92
C ALA A 503 7.31 -3.98 14.74
N LEU A 504 7.49 -2.84 14.06
CA LEU A 504 8.42 -2.72 12.94
C LEU A 504 9.88 -2.88 13.38
N TYR A 505 10.29 -2.17 14.44
CA TYR A 505 11.65 -2.25 14.99
C TYR A 505 11.97 -3.68 15.40
N ALA A 506 11.13 -4.28 16.23
CA ALA A 506 11.30 -5.67 16.66
C ALA A 506 11.35 -6.64 15.49
N GLY A 507 10.54 -6.40 14.45
CA GLY A 507 10.52 -7.22 13.25
C GLY A 507 11.88 -7.27 12.57
N TYR A 508 12.45 -6.13 12.18
CA TYR A 508 13.73 -6.15 11.48
C TYR A 508 14.91 -6.55 12.38
N VAL A 509 14.89 -6.23 13.68
CA VAL A 509 15.93 -6.69 14.61
C VAL A 509 15.86 -8.21 14.78
N THR A 510 14.67 -8.77 14.92
CA THR A 510 14.48 -10.23 15.02
C THR A 510 14.93 -10.95 13.75
N LEU A 511 14.62 -10.40 12.57
CA LEU A 511 15.12 -10.95 11.30
C LEU A 511 16.66 -10.93 11.24
N LEU A 512 17.31 -9.81 11.61
CA LEU A 512 18.76 -9.72 11.66
C LEU A 512 19.37 -10.75 12.61
N GLN A 513 18.82 -10.85 13.81
CA GLN A 513 19.29 -11.81 14.82
C GLN A 513 19.13 -13.26 14.36
N SER A 514 18.05 -13.58 13.62
CA SER A 514 17.80 -14.94 13.11
C SER A 514 18.86 -15.42 12.13
N VAL A 515 19.57 -14.49 11.49
CA VAL A 515 20.68 -14.76 10.56
C VAL A 515 22.05 -14.38 11.15
N GLY A 516 22.13 -14.13 12.47
CA GLY A 516 23.38 -13.82 13.18
C GLY A 516 23.95 -12.42 12.90
N LEU A 517 23.12 -11.48 12.48
CA LEU A 517 23.50 -10.10 12.16
C LEU A 517 22.89 -9.07 13.12
N SER A 518 23.34 -7.83 13.04
CA SER A 518 22.84 -6.70 13.82
C SER A 518 22.52 -5.51 12.93
N VAL A 519 21.89 -4.48 13.50
CA VAL A 519 21.59 -3.22 12.79
C VAL A 519 22.85 -2.59 12.19
N ALA A 520 23.99 -2.68 12.87
CA ALA A 520 25.27 -2.16 12.38
C ALA A 520 25.76 -2.85 11.08
N SER A 521 25.27 -4.06 10.80
CA SER A 521 25.61 -4.80 9.56
C SER A 521 24.90 -4.25 8.33
N LEU A 522 23.84 -3.44 8.50
CA LEU A 522 23.08 -2.87 7.38
C LEU A 522 23.88 -1.83 6.63
N GLU A 523 23.96 -1.98 5.32
CA GLU A 523 24.64 -1.07 4.41
C GLU A 523 23.66 -0.13 3.71
N GLN A 524 22.39 -0.53 3.54
CA GLN A 524 21.35 0.24 2.88
C GLN A 524 19.99 -0.01 3.54
N VAL A 525 19.11 0.99 3.51
CA VAL A 525 17.69 0.89 3.87
C VAL A 525 16.87 1.39 2.69
N VAL A 526 15.99 0.55 2.17
CA VAL A 526 15.03 0.90 1.12
C VAL A 526 13.66 1.05 1.75
N ILE A 527 13.06 2.23 1.60
CA ILE A 527 11.73 2.53 2.13
C ILE A 527 10.76 2.60 0.95
N ALA A 528 9.75 1.73 0.99
CA ALA A 528 8.66 1.65 0.05
C ALA A 528 7.33 2.05 0.71
N GLY A 529 6.26 2.05 -0.10
CA GLY A 529 4.92 2.43 0.30
C GLY A 529 4.64 3.93 0.14
N ALA A 530 3.38 4.25 -0.08
CA ALA A 530 2.95 5.64 -0.27
C ALA A 530 3.22 6.51 0.96
N PHE A 531 3.10 5.94 2.16
CA PHE A 531 3.41 6.61 3.42
C PHE A 531 4.91 6.90 3.57
N GLY A 532 5.77 5.94 3.21
CA GLY A 532 7.22 6.05 3.29
C GLY A 532 7.77 7.30 2.59
N SER A 533 7.14 7.71 1.49
CA SER A 533 7.52 8.90 0.71
C SER A 533 7.41 10.23 1.46
N PHE A 534 6.73 10.27 2.60
CA PHE A 534 6.45 11.50 3.34
C PHE A 534 7.00 11.50 4.77
N ILE A 535 7.79 10.50 5.13
CA ILE A 535 8.43 10.40 6.45
C ILE A 535 9.64 11.33 6.50
N ASP A 536 9.75 12.08 7.59
CA ASP A 536 10.98 12.74 8.00
C ASP A 536 11.91 11.71 8.67
N LEU A 537 13.08 11.44 8.06
CA LEU A 537 14.00 10.40 8.53
C LEU A 537 14.52 10.67 9.94
N GLU A 538 14.91 11.92 10.22
CA GLU A 538 15.43 12.26 11.55
C GLU A 538 14.38 12.08 12.62
N ARG A 539 13.14 12.46 12.34
CA ARG A 539 12.01 12.29 13.25
C ARG A 539 11.66 10.80 13.43
N ALA A 540 11.68 10.02 12.37
CA ALA A 540 11.45 8.58 12.42
C ALA A 540 12.53 7.84 13.22
N ILE A 541 13.79 8.24 13.07
CA ILE A 541 14.91 7.74 13.88
C ILE A 541 14.77 8.20 15.34
N THR A 542 14.38 9.46 15.58
CA THR A 542 14.20 10.02 16.94
C THR A 542 13.17 9.23 17.75
N ILE A 543 12.10 8.75 17.13
CA ILE A 543 11.13 7.91 17.83
C ILE A 543 11.51 6.42 17.86
N GLY A 544 12.58 6.01 17.17
CA GLY A 544 13.01 4.62 17.07
C GLY A 544 12.16 3.76 16.12
N LEU A 545 11.56 4.37 15.10
CA LEU A 545 10.87 3.64 14.02
C LEU A 545 11.86 3.05 13.02
N LEU A 546 12.87 3.83 12.62
CA LEU A 546 13.93 3.45 11.71
C LEU A 546 15.26 3.31 12.45
N PRO A 547 16.19 2.47 11.96
CA PRO A 547 17.50 2.32 12.57
C PRO A 547 18.31 3.62 12.48
N GLU A 548 19.13 3.91 13.47
CA GLU A 548 20.04 5.05 13.41
C GLU A 548 21.26 4.72 12.56
N LEU A 549 21.18 5.10 11.28
CA LEU A 549 22.23 4.94 10.28
C LEU A 549 22.46 6.28 9.57
N PRO A 550 23.63 6.46 8.91
CA PRO A 550 23.87 7.62 8.04
C PRO A 550 22.74 7.83 7.04
N LEU A 551 22.22 9.06 6.90
CA LEU A 551 21.04 9.36 6.10
C LEU A 551 21.22 9.02 4.61
N GLU A 552 22.43 9.05 4.09
CA GLU A 552 22.76 8.65 2.71
C GLU A 552 22.55 7.16 2.41
N ARG A 553 22.41 6.31 3.43
CA ARG A 553 22.05 4.89 3.27
C ARG A 553 20.58 4.65 3.01
N PHE A 554 19.73 5.67 3.21
CA PHE A 554 18.30 5.56 3.01
C PHE A 554 17.90 5.92 1.59
N LEU A 555 17.12 5.04 0.97
CA LEU A 555 16.61 5.15 -0.39
C LEU A 555 15.08 5.07 -0.37
N PHE A 556 14.42 6.07 -0.93
CA PHE A 556 12.95 6.08 -1.10
C PHE A 556 12.59 5.73 -2.53
N ILE A 557 11.75 4.70 -2.71
CA ILE A 557 11.34 4.22 -4.03
C ILE A 557 9.84 4.45 -4.34
N GLY A 558 9.09 5.03 -3.41
CA GLY A 558 7.65 5.25 -3.58
C GLY A 558 6.85 3.94 -3.58
N ASN A 559 5.87 3.82 -4.46
CA ASN A 559 5.06 2.60 -4.57
C ASN A 559 5.88 1.47 -5.24
N GLY A 560 6.52 0.62 -4.41
CA GLY A 560 7.34 -0.50 -4.86
C GLY A 560 6.53 -1.54 -5.64
N SER A 561 5.27 -1.79 -5.24
CA SER A 561 4.37 -2.75 -5.89
C SER A 561 4.09 -2.37 -7.34
N LEU A 562 3.74 -1.12 -7.61
CA LEU A 562 3.54 -0.63 -8.99
C LEU A 562 4.84 -0.61 -9.79
N LEU A 563 5.98 -0.34 -9.14
CA LEU A 563 7.27 -0.31 -9.82
C LEU A 563 7.61 -1.67 -10.42
N GLY A 564 7.56 -2.75 -9.63
CA GLY A 564 7.84 -4.09 -10.14
C GLY A 564 6.80 -4.57 -11.15
N ALA A 565 5.51 -4.26 -10.95
CA ALA A 565 4.45 -4.59 -11.89
C ALA A 565 4.66 -3.92 -13.26
N ARG A 566 5.12 -2.66 -13.27
CA ARG A 566 5.49 -1.95 -14.49
C ARG A 566 6.68 -2.59 -15.20
N LEU A 567 7.73 -2.96 -14.45
CA LEU A 567 8.92 -3.59 -15.02
C LEU A 567 8.58 -4.93 -15.70
N ILE A 568 7.76 -5.78 -15.09
CA ILE A 568 7.29 -7.03 -15.70
C ILE A 568 6.49 -6.77 -16.98
N SER A 569 5.63 -5.74 -16.99
CA SER A 569 4.85 -5.41 -18.19
C SER A 569 5.73 -4.95 -19.34
N PHE A 570 6.85 -4.27 -19.05
CA PHE A 570 7.81 -3.81 -20.04
C PHE A 570 8.88 -4.83 -20.44
N CYS A 571 9.13 -5.84 -19.60
CA CYS A 571 10.23 -6.80 -19.81
C CYS A 571 9.82 -8.21 -19.40
N ASN A 572 9.69 -9.10 -20.40
CA ASN A 572 9.28 -10.49 -20.21
C ASN A 572 10.24 -11.30 -19.33
N GLU A 573 11.52 -10.99 -19.39
CA GLU A 573 12.56 -11.65 -18.60
C GLU A 573 12.38 -11.41 -17.10
N MET A 574 11.75 -10.28 -16.72
CA MET A 574 11.45 -9.93 -15.33
C MET A 574 10.41 -10.84 -14.67
N LEU A 575 9.62 -11.58 -15.45
CA LEU A 575 8.72 -12.62 -14.89
C LEU A 575 9.53 -13.71 -14.17
N ASP A 576 10.62 -14.17 -14.80
CA ASP A 576 11.52 -15.16 -14.18
C ASP A 576 12.21 -14.60 -12.93
N ASP A 577 12.59 -13.33 -12.99
CA ASP A 577 13.19 -12.65 -11.83
C ASP A 577 12.17 -12.47 -10.68
N GLY A 578 10.91 -12.19 -10.98
CA GLY A 578 9.84 -12.16 -9.97
C GLY A 578 9.68 -13.49 -9.23
N GLU A 579 9.67 -14.60 -9.97
CA GLU A 579 9.65 -15.93 -9.37
C GLU A 579 10.95 -16.26 -8.60
N ARG A 580 12.10 -15.84 -9.14
CA ARG A 580 13.39 -15.99 -8.46
C ARG A 580 13.41 -15.23 -7.14
N VAL A 581 12.99 -13.98 -7.13
CA VAL A 581 12.88 -13.14 -5.93
C VAL A 581 12.00 -13.83 -4.88
N CYS A 582 10.83 -14.33 -5.28
CA CYS A 582 9.94 -15.07 -4.39
C CYS A 582 10.64 -16.29 -3.75
N ARG A 583 11.36 -17.08 -4.55
CA ARG A 583 12.10 -18.28 -4.07
C ARG A 583 13.32 -17.95 -3.21
N MET A 584 13.93 -16.77 -3.36
CA MET A 584 15.06 -16.33 -2.55
C MET A 584 14.65 -15.90 -1.13
N MET A 585 13.38 -15.58 -0.92
CA MET A 585 12.87 -15.12 0.36
C MET A 585 12.47 -16.31 1.24
N THR A 586 13.02 -16.35 2.46
CA THR A 586 12.58 -17.26 3.53
C THR A 586 11.74 -16.47 4.51
N ASN A 587 10.45 -16.83 4.65
CA ASN A 587 9.58 -16.20 5.64
C ASN A 587 9.91 -16.69 7.05
N ILE A 588 10.00 -15.75 7.99
CA ILE A 588 10.16 -16.03 9.41
C ILE A 588 8.87 -15.58 10.12
N GLU A 589 8.20 -16.53 10.77
CA GLU A 589 7.00 -16.23 11.54
C GLU A 589 7.41 -15.60 12.88
N LEU A 590 7.19 -14.29 13.01
CA LEU A 590 7.63 -13.52 14.19
C LEU A 590 6.95 -13.98 15.48
N SER A 591 5.70 -14.43 15.37
CA SER A 591 4.93 -14.91 16.53
C SER A 591 5.52 -16.18 17.17
N GLU A 592 6.29 -16.95 16.41
CA GLU A 592 6.95 -18.17 16.85
C GLU A 592 8.42 -17.95 17.26
N ASN A 593 8.96 -16.74 17.01
CA ASN A 593 10.35 -16.43 17.36
C ASN A 593 10.47 -15.92 18.80
N PRO A 594 11.21 -16.60 19.68
CA PRO A 594 11.32 -16.24 21.11
C PRO A 594 11.87 -14.83 21.34
N SER A 595 12.79 -14.35 20.48
CA SER A 595 13.41 -13.02 20.63
C SER A 595 12.48 -11.86 20.24
N PHE A 596 11.41 -12.13 19.49
CA PHE A 596 10.53 -11.06 18.99
C PHE A 596 9.87 -10.27 20.12
N MET A 597 9.36 -10.97 21.15
CA MET A 597 8.68 -10.31 22.26
C MET A 597 9.64 -9.45 23.08
N ASP A 598 10.86 -9.92 23.31
CA ASP A 598 11.89 -9.16 24.04
C ASP A 598 12.29 -7.89 23.26
N ASN A 599 12.49 -8.03 21.94
CA ASN A 599 12.77 -6.89 21.05
C ASN A 599 11.59 -5.91 21.02
N TYR A 600 10.34 -6.41 21.01
CA TYR A 600 9.13 -5.59 21.02
C TYR A 600 9.00 -4.79 22.31
N MET A 601 9.20 -5.43 23.45
CA MET A 601 9.17 -4.76 24.77
C MET A 601 10.25 -3.70 24.89
N ALA A 602 11.46 -3.99 24.43
CA ALA A 602 12.56 -3.02 24.41
C ALA A 602 12.26 -1.83 23.50
N ALA A 603 11.67 -2.08 22.34
CA ALA A 603 11.26 -1.05 21.40
C ALA A 603 9.96 -0.31 21.79
N SER A 604 9.23 -0.71 22.82
CA SER A 604 8.03 -0.02 23.32
C SER A 604 8.33 1.29 24.06
N PHE A 605 9.57 1.78 23.99
CA PHE A 605 10.03 3.06 24.52
C PHE A 605 10.56 3.94 23.38
N LEU A 606 10.63 5.24 23.60
CA LEU A 606 11.09 6.24 22.65
C LEU A 606 12.54 6.67 22.97
N PRO A 607 13.52 6.49 22.08
CA PRO A 607 13.49 5.60 20.91
C PRO A 607 13.51 4.11 21.25
N HIS A 608 14.16 3.73 22.36
CA HIS A 608 14.42 2.36 22.79
C HIS A 608 14.83 2.31 24.27
N THR A 609 14.65 1.19 24.97
CA THR A 609 15.15 1.03 26.34
C THR A 609 16.68 1.11 26.40
N ASN A 610 17.36 0.54 25.39
CA ASN A 610 18.82 0.63 25.25
C ASN A 610 19.17 1.81 24.33
N LEU A 611 19.56 2.94 24.90
CA LEU A 611 19.94 4.14 24.13
C LEU A 611 21.28 3.98 23.38
N ALA A 612 22.07 2.94 23.63
CA ALA A 612 23.26 2.65 22.84
C ALA A 612 22.94 2.25 21.40
N GLU A 613 21.71 1.79 21.11
CA GLU A 613 21.21 1.54 19.76
C GLU A 613 20.93 2.84 18.97
N PHE A 614 20.82 3.99 19.68
CA PHE A 614 20.48 5.31 19.15
C PHE A 614 21.41 6.40 19.74
N PRO A 615 22.73 6.31 19.51
CA PRO A 615 23.71 7.19 20.16
C PRO A 615 23.55 8.67 19.79
N GLY A 616 23.21 8.99 18.57
CA GLY A 616 22.94 10.37 18.12
C GLY A 616 21.66 10.93 18.72
N VAL A 617 20.58 10.14 18.79
CA VAL A 617 19.34 10.54 19.47
C VAL A 617 19.62 10.77 20.96
N ALA A 618 20.33 9.84 21.62
CA ALA A 618 20.72 9.97 23.02
C ALA A 618 21.50 11.27 23.29
N GLY A 619 22.44 11.62 22.41
CA GLY A 619 23.20 12.87 22.48
C GLY A 619 22.32 14.11 22.36
N ARG A 620 21.37 14.13 21.41
CA ARG A 620 20.42 15.24 21.25
C ARG A 620 19.51 15.41 22.47
N LEU A 621 18.96 14.30 23.00
CA LEU A 621 18.11 14.34 24.18
C LEU A 621 18.87 14.84 25.42
N ALA A 622 20.12 14.42 25.61
CA ALA A 622 20.97 14.87 26.71
C ALA A 622 21.33 16.36 26.59
N ALA A 623 21.72 16.84 25.41
CA ALA A 623 22.05 18.24 25.14
C ALA A 623 20.85 19.17 25.43
N ARG A 624 19.67 18.78 24.96
CA ARG A 624 18.43 19.56 25.16
C ARG A 624 18.02 19.60 26.65
N LYS A 625 18.15 18.49 27.37
CA LYS A 625 17.94 18.46 28.82
C LYS A 625 18.86 19.41 29.57
N ALA A 626 20.11 19.54 29.15
CA ALA A 626 21.09 20.48 29.74
C ALA A 626 20.68 21.94 29.50
N ILE A 627 20.19 22.30 28.30
CA ILE A 627 19.69 23.64 27.98
C ILE A 627 18.50 23.99 28.86
N PHE A 628 17.50 23.14 28.98
CA PHE A 628 16.32 23.35 29.83
C PHE A 628 16.68 23.51 31.30
N THR A 629 17.67 22.77 31.78
CA THR A 629 18.13 22.86 33.16
C THR A 629 18.85 24.21 33.42
N ALA A 630 19.62 24.68 32.45
CA ALA A 630 20.30 25.97 32.53
C ALA A 630 19.33 27.17 32.48
N GLU A 631 18.37 27.15 31.55
CA GLU A 631 17.35 28.21 31.40
C GLU A 631 16.40 28.25 32.59
N SER A 632 16.02 27.10 33.18
CA SER A 632 15.22 27.07 34.40
C SER A 632 15.98 27.57 35.62
N ALA A 633 17.31 27.36 35.69
CA ALA A 633 18.16 27.93 36.75
C ALA A 633 18.29 29.45 36.63
N GLU A 634 18.54 30.00 35.42
CA GLU A 634 18.57 31.45 35.18
C GLU A 634 17.21 32.11 35.42
N GLY A 635 16.11 31.44 35.07
CA GLY A 635 14.76 31.93 35.34
C GLY A 635 14.42 31.95 36.83
N ALA A 636 14.94 31.02 37.62
CA ALA A 636 14.81 30.99 39.08
C ALA A 636 15.65 32.07 39.75
N GLU A 637 16.89 32.32 39.30
CA GLU A 637 17.72 33.41 39.80
C GLU A 637 17.12 34.78 39.51
N LYS A 638 16.54 35.01 38.32
CA LYS A 638 15.85 36.26 37.99
C LYS A 638 14.59 36.51 38.83
N LYS A 639 13.92 35.44 39.28
CA LYS A 639 12.78 35.55 40.19
C LYS A 639 13.16 35.79 41.67
N LEU A 640 14.40 35.47 42.05
CA LEU A 640 14.93 35.74 43.39
C LEU A 640 15.57 37.13 43.52
N LEU A 641 15.88 37.76 42.39
CA LEU A 641 16.50 39.10 42.33
C LEU A 641 15.52 40.23 41.96
N GLY A 642 14.24 39.96 41.73
CA GLY A 642 13.15 40.90 41.48
C GLY A 642 12.02 40.72 42.48
#